data_29015e2a5549f168d68854ec6f2f61f6
#
_entry.id   29015e2a5549f168d68854ec6f2f61f6
#
_cell.length_a   1.000
_cell.length_b   1.000
_cell.length_c   1.000
_cell.angle_alpha   90.00
_cell.angle_beta   90.00
_cell.angle_gamma   90.00
#
_symmetry.space_group_name_H-M   'P 1'
#
loop_
_entity.id
_entity.type
_entity.pdbx_description
1 polymer ?
#
loop_
_entity_poly.entity_id
_entity_poly.type
_entity_poly.pdbx_seq_one_letter_code
_entity_poly.pdbx_strand_id
1 'polypeptide(L)'
;MESRATRNSGVIASIVTVIFAVAIERSARAQEQVPPPTATQPSAATTQPQAQPQQGRRGGGRGNAAPITPTLGLEQGYLEFDTPDFRLKLVKASQTIAALEPKAAQNFDFTPADQLSARQGDRFNHLGDITLRIREGDSGPWRDLATSAARKPVAAVEVKSPALAAADLSASLPEDCPLQITRTWLVDSSNRLVLHFDVKNKSSQRVTIGGLGFPVVFNNMIQNFVTGRPRTLPQAHETCSFADPYVGQDGGYLQVTRLSGAGPALVVTPEPNTQTPFEAYRPLNDASQRGQTFEGAFDWTARSQAYAENEWKGVNQWNPPTSETLEPGQTVSHGLRFLVSGTIRNIEKTLAENKRPVAVGIPGYILPTDLDARLFIDPAGRKIASIDSEPKEALAVQSSSDAPKSPWVGYSVHGKTWGRARLTVAYDDGTKQSIHYYVIKPAAQAVADLGNFLFTKQWYTDESDPFHRAPSIMTYDRKNNRIVTQDTRVWIAGLQDEGGAGSWIAGAMKIFGQPNKEQIDKFAEFVDKTLWGKIQYSEGPRMWGVRKSLFFYEPDAVPGFEYIQGNWRGWTSWNKQQSEDTGRAYNYPHVVAAYWSMYRLARNNPGLVTAQKWEWYLDHAFNTVKFLTGGFNAGGGRRGVGYLNTGLMEGDIFVMLLEDLKREGWKEQADYVETAMKRRADRWNGEAYPFGSEMAWDSTGQEEVYAWTTYFNYNDKAVVSLDSILGYMPTVPHWGYNGNARRYWDFFYGAAPGGTTERQIHHYGSGINAIPALAQFRQHPDDLYLLRIGYGGTMGA
;
A
#
# COMPACT_ATOMS: atom_id res chain seq x y z
N MET A 1 7.39 -1.59 -43.29
CA MET A 1 6.23 -1.46 -42.38
C MET A 1 5.80 -2.79 -41.72
N GLU A 2 6.46 -3.88 -42.02
CA GLU A 2 6.08 -5.24 -41.52
C GLU A 2 6.78 -5.71 -40.23
N SER A 3 7.68 -4.95 -39.64
CA SER A 3 8.48 -5.42 -38.49
C SER A 3 8.02 -4.92 -37.12
N ARG A 4 6.96 -4.09 -37.04
CA ARG A 4 6.45 -3.55 -35.75
C ARG A 4 5.24 -4.29 -35.14
N ALA A 5 4.45 -5.00 -35.95
CA ALA A 5 3.23 -5.66 -35.47
C ALA A 5 3.50 -6.94 -34.67
N THR A 6 4.63 -7.60 -34.87
CA THR A 6 4.98 -8.87 -34.20
C THR A 6 5.60 -8.72 -32.82
N ARG A 7 5.96 -7.51 -32.39
CA ARG A 7 6.59 -7.28 -31.06
C ARG A 7 5.61 -7.12 -29.90
N ASN A 8 4.39 -6.64 -30.14
CA ASN A 8 3.44 -6.37 -29.05
C ASN A 8 2.60 -7.57 -28.62
N SER A 9 2.36 -8.53 -29.48
CA SER A 9 1.54 -9.73 -29.16
C SER A 9 2.23 -10.71 -28.20
N GLY A 10 3.55 -10.64 -28.04
CA GLY A 10 4.32 -11.46 -27.12
C GLY A 10 4.32 -10.96 -25.67
N VAL A 11 3.82 -9.74 -25.43
CA VAL A 11 4.12 -8.98 -24.22
C VAL A 11 3.24 -9.38 -23.02
N ILE A 12 2.02 -9.77 -23.22
CA ILE A 12 1.06 -10.02 -22.14
C ILE A 12 0.96 -11.51 -21.78
N ALA A 13 1.06 -12.40 -22.76
CA ALA A 13 1.20 -13.84 -22.50
C ALA A 13 2.45 -14.17 -21.66
N SER A 14 3.43 -13.28 -21.63
CA SER A 14 4.73 -13.49 -20.96
C SER A 14 4.73 -13.13 -19.47
N ILE A 15 3.76 -12.38 -18.92
CA ILE A 15 3.79 -12.07 -17.46
C ILE A 15 3.52 -13.31 -16.63
N VAL A 16 2.57 -14.09 -17.04
CA VAL A 16 2.33 -15.41 -16.45
C VAL A 16 3.41 -16.41 -16.92
N THR A 17 3.92 -16.28 -18.15
CA THR A 17 4.86 -17.21 -18.75
C THR A 17 6.32 -17.02 -18.32
N VAL A 18 6.79 -15.81 -17.98
CA VAL A 18 8.19 -15.63 -17.51
C VAL A 18 8.35 -16.09 -16.06
N ILE A 19 7.33 -15.98 -15.22
CA ILE A 19 7.32 -16.64 -13.91
C ILE A 19 7.24 -18.17 -14.09
N PHE A 20 6.61 -18.67 -15.15
CA PHE A 20 6.42 -20.10 -15.44
C PHE A 20 7.52 -20.74 -16.30
N ALA A 21 8.15 -20.05 -17.25
CA ALA A 21 9.11 -20.68 -18.18
C ALA A 21 10.42 -21.09 -17.51
N VAL A 22 10.84 -20.42 -16.44
CA VAL A 22 12.01 -20.82 -15.65
C VAL A 22 11.74 -22.05 -14.78
N ALA A 23 10.47 -22.33 -14.46
CA ALA A 23 10.05 -23.45 -13.61
C ALA A 23 9.82 -24.77 -14.38
N ILE A 24 9.49 -24.71 -15.67
CA ILE A 24 9.08 -25.89 -16.45
C ILE A 24 10.25 -26.79 -16.87
N GLU A 25 11.45 -26.26 -17.09
CA GLU A 25 12.59 -27.09 -17.53
C GLU A 25 13.23 -27.95 -16.42
N ARG A 26 12.93 -27.74 -15.14
CA ARG A 26 13.53 -28.51 -14.03
C ARG A 26 12.59 -29.46 -13.27
N SER A 27 11.29 -29.47 -13.55
CA SER A 27 10.29 -30.19 -12.74
C SER A 27 10.05 -31.67 -13.13
N ALA A 28 10.85 -32.24 -14.00
CA ALA A 28 10.69 -33.64 -14.43
C ALA A 28 11.39 -34.72 -13.57
N ARG A 29 11.99 -34.34 -12.43
CA ARG A 29 12.59 -35.33 -11.49
C ARG A 29 12.37 -34.89 -10.05
N ALA A 30 11.52 -35.62 -9.35
CA ALA A 30 11.43 -35.97 -7.95
C ALA A 30 10.01 -35.82 -7.37
N GLN A 31 9.27 -36.90 -7.41
CA GLN A 31 8.17 -37.13 -6.49
C GLN A 31 8.68 -38.02 -5.35
N GLU A 32 8.77 -37.47 -4.15
CA GLU A 32 8.80 -38.24 -2.94
C GLU A 32 7.95 -37.53 -1.88
N GLN A 33 7.01 -38.28 -1.30
CA GLN A 33 5.97 -37.77 -0.38
C GLN A 33 6.53 -37.55 1.02
N VAL A 34 6.26 -36.40 1.61
CA VAL A 34 6.45 -36.13 3.05
C VAL A 34 5.08 -35.79 3.67
N PRO A 35 4.68 -36.45 4.78
CA PRO A 35 3.39 -36.18 5.42
C PRO A 35 3.38 -34.85 6.21
N PRO A 36 2.19 -34.22 6.38
CA PRO A 36 2.07 -32.92 7.04
C PRO A 36 2.21 -33.02 8.56
N PRO A 37 2.74 -32.01 9.23
CA PRO A 37 2.84 -31.95 10.69
C PRO A 37 1.48 -31.67 11.33
N THR A 38 1.20 -32.38 12.39
CA THR A 38 0.02 -32.27 13.25
C THR A 38 -0.01 -30.93 14.00
N ALA A 39 -1.08 -30.18 13.80
CA ALA A 39 -1.34 -28.93 14.51
C ALA A 39 -1.96 -29.22 15.90
N THR A 40 -1.31 -28.75 16.95
CA THR A 40 -1.88 -28.63 18.29
C THR A 40 -2.70 -27.36 18.40
N GLN A 41 -3.97 -27.51 18.78
CA GLN A 41 -4.88 -26.37 19.02
C GLN A 41 -4.59 -25.68 20.36
N PRO A 42 -4.64 -24.35 20.43
CA PRO A 42 -4.86 -23.64 21.69
C PRO A 42 -6.35 -23.33 21.90
N SER A 43 -6.75 -23.45 23.16
CA SER A 43 -8.09 -23.32 23.69
C SER A 43 -8.74 -21.95 23.50
N ALA A 44 -10.07 -21.96 23.50
CA ALA A 44 -11.01 -20.87 23.33
C ALA A 44 -10.75 -19.66 24.27
N ALA A 45 -10.64 -18.48 23.67
CA ALA A 45 -10.78 -17.20 24.35
C ALA A 45 -12.08 -16.51 23.92
N THR A 46 -12.79 -16.03 24.91
CA THR A 46 -14.08 -15.38 24.92
C THR A 46 -14.20 -14.21 23.93
N THR A 47 -15.26 -14.25 23.16
CA THR A 47 -15.68 -13.21 22.21
C THR A 47 -16.08 -11.90 22.91
N GLN A 48 -15.37 -10.82 22.68
CA GLN A 48 -15.88 -9.45 22.79
C GLN A 48 -16.17 -8.86 21.40
N PRO A 49 -17.18 -7.99 21.26
CA PRO A 49 -17.59 -7.49 19.93
C PRO A 49 -16.53 -6.59 19.33
N GLN A 50 -16.15 -6.88 18.09
CA GLN A 50 -15.26 -6.05 17.30
C GLN A 50 -15.91 -4.68 17.03
N ALA A 51 -15.22 -3.62 17.41
CA ALA A 51 -15.47 -2.29 16.87
C ALA A 51 -15.10 -2.31 15.38
N GLN A 52 -16.09 -2.26 14.50
CA GLN A 52 -15.89 -2.07 13.06
C GLN A 52 -15.22 -0.70 12.84
N PRO A 53 -14.28 -0.57 11.86
CA PRO A 53 -13.81 0.74 11.46
C PRO A 53 -15.02 1.57 11.01
N GLN A 54 -15.27 2.68 11.67
CA GLN A 54 -16.29 3.63 11.23
C GLN A 54 -15.86 4.21 9.89
N GLN A 55 -16.47 3.73 8.82
CA GLN A 55 -16.40 4.37 7.52
C GLN A 55 -16.96 5.79 7.63
N GLY A 56 -16.18 6.77 7.21
CA GLY A 56 -16.53 8.16 7.26
C GLY A 56 -17.92 8.42 6.67
N ARG A 57 -18.82 8.94 7.50
CA ARG A 57 -20.14 9.37 7.10
C ARG A 57 -20.02 10.43 6.00
N ARG A 58 -20.40 10.08 4.79
CA ARG A 58 -20.85 11.06 3.79
C ARG A 58 -22.23 11.56 4.21
N GLY A 59 -22.28 12.81 4.58
CA GLY A 59 -23.52 13.58 4.65
C GLY A 59 -24.35 13.33 5.89
N GLY A 60 -24.48 14.35 6.70
CA GLY A 60 -25.51 14.44 7.68
C GLY A 60 -25.00 14.65 9.10
N GLY A 61 -25.10 15.88 9.57
CA GLY A 61 -24.98 16.24 10.95
C GLY A 61 -23.58 16.73 11.31
N ARG A 62 -23.38 18.05 11.28
CA ARG A 62 -22.43 18.76 12.12
C ARG A 62 -22.75 18.37 13.56
N GLY A 63 -22.19 17.28 14.05
CA GLY A 63 -21.96 17.14 15.47
C GLY A 63 -21.00 18.27 15.82
N ASN A 64 -21.40 19.15 16.72
CA ASN A 64 -20.54 20.15 17.31
C ASN A 64 -19.38 19.41 17.97
N ALA A 65 -18.27 19.25 17.22
CA ALA A 65 -16.99 18.93 17.84
C ALA A 65 -16.73 20.07 18.83
N ALA A 66 -16.37 19.74 20.06
CA ALA A 66 -15.99 20.76 21.05
C ALA A 66 -14.95 21.69 20.42
N PRO A 67 -15.05 22.98 20.58
CA PRO A 67 -14.12 23.93 19.98
C PRO A 67 -12.70 23.55 20.39
N ILE A 68 -11.82 23.41 19.39
CA ILE A 68 -10.39 23.12 19.62
C ILE A 68 -9.82 24.31 20.38
N THR A 69 -9.35 24.08 21.61
CA THR A 69 -8.62 25.10 22.36
C THR A 69 -7.24 25.26 21.74
N PRO A 70 -6.88 26.40 21.17
CA PRO A 70 -5.57 26.61 20.59
C PRO A 70 -4.47 26.54 21.64
N THR A 71 -3.50 25.64 21.47
CA THR A 71 -2.36 25.49 22.38
C THR A 71 -1.00 25.55 21.66
N LEU A 72 -1.01 25.50 20.34
CA LEU A 72 0.23 25.56 19.52
C LEU A 72 0.89 26.96 19.57
N GLY A 73 0.12 28.03 19.84
CA GLY A 73 0.60 29.42 19.98
C GLY A 73 0.87 30.11 18.65
N LEU A 74 0.04 29.85 17.63
CA LEU A 74 0.18 30.45 16.28
C LEU A 74 0.12 31.98 16.31
N GLU A 75 -0.61 32.56 17.26
CA GLU A 75 -0.74 34.01 17.47
C GLU A 75 0.58 34.72 17.83
N GLN A 76 1.58 33.97 18.30
CA GLN A 76 2.91 34.49 18.61
C GLN A 76 3.81 34.54 17.35
N GLY A 77 3.33 34.05 16.20
CA GLY A 77 4.05 34.06 14.95
C GLY A 77 5.07 32.92 14.81
N TYR A 78 6.05 33.14 13.95
CA TYR A 78 6.97 32.11 13.49
C TYR A 78 8.42 32.53 13.65
N LEU A 79 9.32 31.55 13.74
CA LEU A 79 10.75 31.67 13.48
C LEU A 79 11.03 31.10 12.09
N GLU A 80 11.74 31.82 11.25
CA GLU A 80 12.01 31.46 9.87
C GLU A 80 13.52 31.32 9.65
N PHE A 81 13.92 30.23 9.01
CA PHE A 81 15.32 29.93 8.74
C PHE A 81 15.51 29.50 7.28
N ASP A 82 16.52 30.05 6.65
CA ASP A 82 16.97 29.66 5.32
C ASP A 82 18.14 28.69 5.47
N THR A 83 17.85 27.39 5.36
CA THR A 83 18.87 26.33 5.43
C THR A 83 19.38 25.96 4.03
N PRO A 84 20.44 25.16 3.88
CA PRO A 84 20.90 24.76 2.54
C PRO A 84 19.83 24.10 1.67
N ASP A 85 19.03 23.18 2.25
CA ASP A 85 18.06 22.38 1.50
C ASP A 85 16.61 22.85 1.67
N PHE A 86 16.29 23.62 2.74
CA PHE A 86 14.91 23.98 3.10
C PHE A 86 14.75 25.46 3.47
N ARG A 87 13.55 25.96 3.22
CA ARG A 87 12.99 27.06 3.99
C ARG A 87 12.23 26.44 5.15
N LEU A 88 12.76 26.62 6.36
CA LEU A 88 12.21 26.06 7.59
C LEU A 88 11.42 27.14 8.32
N LYS A 89 10.19 26.82 8.71
CA LYS A 89 9.37 27.68 9.54
C LYS A 89 8.97 26.90 10.79
N LEU A 90 9.25 27.47 11.97
CA LEU A 90 8.85 26.93 13.27
C LEU A 90 7.79 27.83 13.90
N VAL A 91 6.80 27.25 14.56
CA VAL A 91 5.88 28.00 15.41
C VAL A 91 6.69 28.59 16.57
N LYS A 92 6.64 29.92 16.80
CA LYS A 92 7.51 30.56 17.79
C LYS A 92 7.28 30.07 19.22
N ALA A 93 6.02 29.84 19.59
CA ALA A 93 5.67 29.39 20.95
C ALA A 93 6.08 27.97 21.26
N SER A 94 5.91 27.03 20.32
CA SER A 94 6.17 25.60 20.51
C SER A 94 7.49 25.13 19.90
N GLN A 95 8.06 25.89 18.98
CA GLN A 95 9.22 25.52 18.13
C GLN A 95 9.05 24.19 17.39
N THR A 96 7.80 23.72 17.20
CA THR A 96 7.47 22.64 16.28
C THR A 96 7.42 23.16 14.86
N ILE A 97 7.54 22.26 13.86
CA ILE A 97 7.52 22.69 12.45
C ILE A 97 6.15 23.27 12.09
N ALA A 98 6.17 24.41 11.45
CA ALA A 98 5.04 25.04 10.76
C ALA A 98 5.10 24.81 9.27
N ALA A 99 6.30 24.79 8.65
CA ALA A 99 6.53 24.51 7.25
C ALA A 99 7.93 23.93 7.03
N LEU A 100 8.05 23.02 6.06
CA LEU A 100 9.31 22.40 5.62
C LEU A 100 9.33 22.36 4.08
N GLU A 101 9.66 23.51 3.49
CA GLU A 101 9.62 23.73 2.05
C GLU A 101 10.99 23.38 1.44
N PRO A 102 11.10 22.36 0.56
CA PRO A 102 12.36 22.08 -0.11
C PRO A 102 12.70 23.16 -1.14
N LYS A 103 13.91 23.69 -1.13
CA LYS A 103 14.39 24.67 -2.11
C LYS A 103 14.38 24.15 -3.55
N ALA A 104 14.46 22.82 -3.69
CA ALA A 104 14.43 22.13 -4.97
C ALA A 104 13.02 22.06 -5.61
N ALA A 105 11.95 22.45 -4.89
CA ALA A 105 10.58 22.48 -5.43
C ALA A 105 9.86 23.75 -4.97
N GLN A 106 9.42 24.55 -5.93
CA GLN A 106 8.59 25.72 -5.65
C GLN A 106 7.16 25.29 -5.25
N ASN A 107 6.55 26.02 -4.34
CA ASN A 107 5.16 25.86 -3.93
C ASN A 107 4.83 24.44 -3.40
N PHE A 108 5.78 23.77 -2.77
CA PHE A 108 5.58 22.48 -2.14
C PHE A 108 6.09 22.49 -0.70
N ASP A 109 5.31 21.88 0.19
CA ASP A 109 5.65 21.72 1.59
C ASP A 109 5.46 20.25 1.97
N PHE A 110 6.47 19.64 2.57
CA PHE A 110 6.35 18.25 3.05
C PHE A 110 5.41 18.13 4.26
N THR A 111 5.16 19.22 4.98
CA THR A 111 4.31 19.23 6.18
C THR A 111 2.91 19.75 5.85
N PRO A 112 1.89 19.45 6.67
CA PRO A 112 0.54 19.96 6.45
C PRO A 112 0.39 21.41 6.95
N ALA A 113 1.21 22.34 6.43
CA ALA A 113 1.26 23.74 6.86
C ALA A 113 -0.08 24.45 6.67
N ASP A 114 -0.82 24.15 5.62
CA ASP A 114 -2.15 24.66 5.34
C ASP A 114 -3.24 24.13 6.28
N GLN A 115 -2.92 23.14 7.11
CA GLN A 115 -3.82 22.55 8.11
C GLN A 115 -3.48 22.95 9.55
N LEU A 116 -2.45 23.77 9.78
CA LEU A 116 -1.99 24.12 11.12
C LEU A 116 -3.09 24.72 11.98
N SER A 117 -3.92 25.60 11.44
CA SER A 117 -5.02 26.25 12.18
C SER A 117 -6.08 25.26 12.67
N ALA A 118 -6.31 24.17 11.93
CA ALA A 118 -7.22 23.11 12.34
C ALA A 118 -6.56 22.08 13.28
N ARG A 119 -5.25 22.13 13.45
CA ARG A 119 -4.45 21.17 14.22
C ARG A 119 -3.68 21.83 15.37
N GLN A 120 -4.11 23.00 15.82
CA GLN A 120 -3.39 23.80 16.82
C GLN A 120 -3.72 23.45 18.28
N GLY A 121 -4.57 22.48 18.54
CA GLY A 121 -4.97 22.06 19.89
C GLY A 121 -4.10 20.94 20.45
N ASP A 122 -4.34 20.62 21.73
CA ASP A 122 -3.74 19.46 22.38
C ASP A 122 -4.06 18.16 21.66
N ARG A 123 -3.16 17.18 21.78
CA ARG A 123 -3.21 15.85 21.16
C ARG A 123 -3.00 15.83 19.65
N PHE A 124 -2.83 16.98 18.98
CA PHE A 124 -2.30 16.97 17.64
C PHE A 124 -0.77 16.93 17.69
N ASN A 125 -0.21 15.91 17.06
CA ASN A 125 1.23 15.76 16.97
C ASN A 125 1.78 16.58 15.80
N HIS A 126 2.97 17.13 15.99
CA HIS A 126 3.71 17.89 15.00
C HIS A 126 5.16 17.42 14.92
N LEU A 127 5.80 17.65 13.81
CA LEU A 127 7.24 17.39 13.68
C LEU A 127 8.01 18.29 14.67
N GLY A 128 8.81 17.67 15.53
CA GLY A 128 9.47 18.31 16.67
C GLY A 128 8.85 17.95 18.03
N ASP A 129 7.74 17.24 18.07
CA ASP A 129 7.25 16.60 19.31
C ASP A 129 8.06 15.35 19.63
N ILE A 130 7.92 14.88 20.87
CA ILE A 130 8.50 13.61 21.34
C ILE A 130 7.48 12.85 22.16
N THR A 131 7.46 11.53 22.03
CA THR A 131 6.66 10.59 22.83
C THR A 131 7.59 9.68 23.61
N LEU A 132 7.27 9.42 24.87
CA LEU A 132 8.03 8.53 25.72
C LEU A 132 7.11 7.62 26.52
N ARG A 133 7.64 6.44 26.87
CA ARG A 133 7.06 5.56 27.89
C ARG A 133 8.18 5.19 28.85
N ILE A 134 8.07 5.65 30.10
CA ILE A 134 9.14 5.55 31.09
C ILE A 134 8.71 4.77 32.32
N ARG A 135 9.71 4.31 33.09
CA ARG A 135 9.56 3.68 34.41
C ARG A 135 10.66 4.17 35.30
N GLU A 136 10.30 4.57 36.53
CA GLU A 136 11.26 4.94 37.58
C GLU A 136 11.61 3.72 38.43
N GLY A 137 12.88 3.56 38.74
CA GLY A 137 13.38 2.39 39.42
C GLY A 137 13.38 1.10 38.56
N ASP A 138 13.58 -0.05 39.23
CA ASP A 138 13.73 -1.35 38.54
C ASP A 138 12.39 -2.03 38.25
N SER A 139 11.32 -1.65 38.96
CA SER A 139 9.98 -2.24 38.84
C SER A 139 8.91 -1.18 39.05
N GLY A 140 7.89 -1.21 38.26
CA GLY A 140 6.79 -0.28 38.34
C GLY A 140 6.00 -0.23 37.02
N PRO A 141 4.84 0.43 37.01
CA PRO A 141 4.10 0.57 35.75
C PRO A 141 4.82 1.51 34.79
N TRP A 142 4.66 1.23 33.51
CA TRP A 142 5.05 2.16 32.47
C TRP A 142 4.13 3.39 32.47
N ARG A 143 4.72 4.57 32.31
CA ARG A 143 4.04 5.86 32.27
C ARG A 143 4.24 6.51 30.90
N ASP A 144 3.15 6.86 30.23
CA ASP A 144 3.16 7.56 28.95
C ASP A 144 3.36 9.08 29.15
N LEU A 145 4.24 9.67 28.34
CA LEU A 145 4.53 11.08 28.25
C LEU A 145 4.53 11.51 26.79
N ALA A 146 3.98 12.68 26.47
CA ALA A 146 4.04 13.27 25.15
C ALA A 146 3.96 14.79 25.22
N THR A 147 4.80 15.48 24.47
CA THR A 147 4.78 16.96 24.43
C THR A 147 3.52 17.54 23.80
N SER A 148 2.78 16.73 23.02
CA SER A 148 1.49 17.09 22.43
C SER A 148 0.29 16.94 23.37
N ALA A 149 0.45 16.24 24.53
CA ALA A 149 -0.69 15.89 25.40
C ALA A 149 -1.29 17.08 26.14
N ALA A 150 -0.45 18.00 26.59
CA ALA A 150 -0.82 19.23 27.30
C ALA A 150 0.18 20.34 26.93
N ARG A 151 0.08 20.80 25.69
CA ARG A 151 1.04 21.71 25.09
C ARG A 151 1.02 23.09 25.76
N LYS A 152 2.20 23.61 26.07
CA LYS A 152 2.43 24.98 26.56
C LYS A 152 3.58 25.61 25.76
N PRO A 153 3.68 26.96 25.75
CA PRO A 153 4.86 27.61 25.19
C PRO A 153 6.14 27.06 25.82
N VAL A 154 7.13 26.74 24.98
CA VAL A 154 8.42 26.22 25.43
C VAL A 154 9.36 27.33 25.88
N ALA A 155 10.27 27.05 26.80
CA ALA A 155 11.34 27.97 27.18
C ALA A 155 12.44 27.90 26.12
N ALA A 156 12.61 29.00 25.36
CA ALA A 156 13.68 29.11 24.40
C ALA A 156 15.05 29.09 25.10
N VAL A 157 15.97 28.31 24.56
CA VAL A 157 17.37 28.24 24.99
C VAL A 157 18.22 29.02 24.01
N GLU A 158 19.09 29.87 24.54
CA GLU A 158 20.02 30.66 23.71
C GLU A 158 20.96 29.71 22.94
N VAL A 159 21.09 29.95 21.65
CA VAL A 159 21.91 29.10 20.80
C VAL A 159 22.93 29.90 20.00
N LYS A 160 24.01 29.25 19.61
CA LYS A 160 25.00 29.73 18.66
C LYS A 160 25.03 28.83 17.44
N SER A 161 25.40 29.42 16.29
CA SER A 161 25.65 28.63 15.07
C SER A 161 26.51 27.39 15.39
N PRO A 162 26.16 26.20 14.91
CA PRO A 162 25.20 25.92 13.83
C PRO A 162 23.75 25.65 14.26
N ALA A 163 23.42 25.80 15.53
CA ALA A 163 22.05 25.66 16.01
C ALA A 163 21.20 26.85 15.53
N LEU A 164 19.97 26.54 15.08
CA LEU A 164 18.99 27.51 14.58
C LEU A 164 18.05 27.95 15.70
N ALA A 165 17.55 26.97 16.49
CA ALA A 165 16.67 27.20 17.62
C ALA A 165 16.80 26.05 18.61
N ALA A 166 16.69 26.33 19.90
CA ALA A 166 16.58 25.30 20.93
C ALA A 166 15.53 25.67 21.97
N ALA A 167 14.96 24.65 22.61
CA ALA A 167 13.94 24.81 23.62
C ALA A 167 14.01 23.72 24.69
N ASP A 168 13.77 24.11 25.94
CA ASP A 168 13.45 23.19 27.02
C ASP A 168 11.95 22.86 26.97
N LEU A 169 11.64 21.57 26.86
CA LEU A 169 10.28 21.06 26.68
C LEU A 169 9.54 20.78 28.00
N SER A 170 10.15 21.09 29.15
CA SER A 170 9.62 20.74 30.47
C SER A 170 8.22 21.29 30.72
N ALA A 171 7.88 22.48 30.15
CA ALA A 171 6.56 23.08 30.28
C ALA A 171 5.42 22.27 29.64
N SER A 172 5.73 21.45 28.62
CA SER A 172 4.77 20.58 27.92
C SER A 172 4.75 19.14 28.47
N LEU A 173 5.44 18.88 29.58
CA LEU A 173 5.46 17.61 30.29
C LEU A 173 4.87 17.79 31.68
N PRO A 174 4.40 16.71 32.34
CA PRO A 174 3.95 16.78 33.73
C PRO A 174 5.05 17.31 34.66
N GLU A 175 4.67 18.07 35.71
CA GLU A 175 5.61 18.71 36.66
C GLU A 175 6.51 17.68 37.38
N ASP A 176 5.97 16.48 37.63
CA ASP A 176 6.65 15.36 38.25
C ASP A 176 7.47 14.51 37.28
N CYS A 177 7.61 14.93 36.00
CA CYS A 177 8.40 14.24 35.03
C CYS A 177 9.88 14.15 35.48
N PRO A 178 10.48 12.94 35.57
CA PRO A 178 11.85 12.79 36.02
C PRO A 178 12.90 13.19 34.99
N LEU A 179 12.46 13.48 33.76
CA LEU A 179 13.32 13.83 32.63
C LEU A 179 13.27 15.34 32.34
N GLN A 180 14.41 15.89 31.97
CA GLN A 180 14.53 17.17 31.30
C GLN A 180 14.85 16.88 29.83
N ILE A 181 14.13 17.53 28.91
CA ILE A 181 14.28 17.31 27.48
C ILE A 181 14.56 18.64 26.81
N THR A 182 15.71 18.73 26.15
CA THR A 182 16.07 19.87 25.30
C THR A 182 15.99 19.44 23.85
N ARG A 183 15.25 20.19 23.04
CA ARG A 183 15.18 19.99 21.59
C ARG A 183 15.97 21.08 20.89
N THR A 184 16.77 20.71 19.90
CA THR A 184 17.56 21.63 19.07
C THR A 184 17.33 21.37 17.59
N TRP A 185 17.02 22.43 16.86
CA TRP A 185 17.09 22.45 15.39
C TRP A 185 18.43 23.01 15.00
N LEU A 186 19.15 22.29 14.15
CA LEU A 186 20.50 22.70 13.73
C LEU A 186 20.79 22.29 12.28
N VAL A 187 21.84 22.88 11.71
CA VAL A 187 22.45 22.44 10.44
C VAL A 187 23.77 21.78 10.76
N ASP A 188 23.92 20.50 10.41
CA ASP A 188 25.14 19.74 10.72
C ASP A 188 26.34 20.15 9.85
N SER A 189 27.51 19.59 10.14
CA SER A 189 28.75 19.84 9.40
C SER A 189 28.73 19.42 7.93
N SER A 190 27.71 18.65 7.54
CA SER A 190 27.43 18.25 6.16
C SER A 190 26.36 19.11 5.49
N ASN A 191 25.97 20.23 6.12
CA ASN A 191 24.94 21.13 5.67
C ASN A 191 23.54 20.51 5.60
N ARG A 192 23.21 19.58 6.50
CA ARG A 192 21.88 18.96 6.57
C ARG A 192 21.12 19.45 7.79
N LEU A 193 19.81 19.64 7.61
CA LEU A 193 18.90 19.95 8.72
C LEU A 193 18.79 18.73 9.66
N VAL A 194 18.87 19.01 10.95
CA VAL A 194 18.78 18.01 12.02
C VAL A 194 17.79 18.47 13.09
N LEU A 195 17.00 17.53 13.57
CA LEU A 195 16.18 17.63 14.77
C LEU A 195 16.86 16.77 15.84
N HIS A 196 17.39 17.40 16.87
CA HIS A 196 18.17 16.80 17.96
C HIS A 196 17.43 16.92 19.29
N PHE A 197 17.52 15.89 20.13
CA PHE A 197 16.98 15.85 21.47
C PHE A 197 18.04 15.36 22.45
N ASP A 198 18.26 16.13 23.53
CA ASP A 198 18.97 15.69 24.72
C ASP A 198 17.96 15.33 25.80
N VAL A 199 18.00 14.09 26.28
CA VAL A 199 17.13 13.56 27.32
C VAL A 199 17.98 13.29 28.57
N LYS A 200 17.77 14.09 29.62
CA LYS A 200 18.53 14.03 30.89
C LYS A 200 17.65 13.54 32.02
N ASN A 201 18.14 12.55 32.76
CA ASN A 201 17.53 12.18 34.04
C ASN A 201 17.87 13.22 35.10
N LYS A 202 16.88 14.02 35.53
CA LYS A 202 17.04 15.04 36.59
C LYS A 202 16.65 14.54 37.99
N SER A 203 16.16 13.30 38.08
CA SER A 203 15.75 12.70 39.34
C SER A 203 16.95 12.06 40.08
N SER A 204 16.71 11.66 41.34
CA SER A 204 17.66 10.90 42.14
C SER A 204 17.58 9.41 41.93
N GLN A 205 16.68 8.92 41.10
CA GLN A 205 16.48 7.51 40.79
C GLN A 205 16.83 7.19 39.34
N ARG A 206 17.12 5.93 39.07
CA ARG A 206 17.27 5.41 37.73
C ARG A 206 15.94 5.52 36.99
N VAL A 207 15.99 5.93 35.71
CA VAL A 207 14.83 6.01 34.81
C VAL A 207 15.07 5.15 33.59
N THR A 208 14.16 4.20 33.34
CA THR A 208 14.19 3.37 32.12
C THR A 208 13.21 3.92 31.10
N ILE A 209 13.70 4.20 29.91
CA ILE A 209 12.93 4.59 28.72
C ILE A 209 12.65 3.32 27.94
N GLY A 210 11.43 2.81 28.02
CA GLY A 210 11.00 1.62 27.30
C GLY A 210 10.19 1.91 26.03
N GLY A 211 9.82 3.18 25.84
CA GLY A 211 9.24 3.71 24.60
C GLY A 211 9.82 5.07 24.32
N LEU A 212 10.33 5.27 23.10
CA LEU A 212 10.83 6.57 22.63
C LEU A 212 10.44 6.72 21.16
N GLY A 213 9.70 7.77 20.85
CA GLY A 213 9.20 8.03 19.50
C GLY A 213 9.28 9.51 19.12
N PHE A 214 9.52 9.75 17.85
CA PHE A 214 9.50 11.09 17.24
C PHE A 214 8.36 11.15 16.25
N PRO A 215 7.29 11.96 16.50
CA PRO A 215 6.19 12.14 15.57
C PRO A 215 6.67 12.60 14.20
N VAL A 216 6.40 11.79 13.17
CA VAL A 216 6.72 12.07 11.78
C VAL A 216 5.43 12.39 11.04
N VAL A 217 5.06 13.66 11.04
CA VAL A 217 3.79 14.17 10.51
C VAL A 217 4.07 14.93 9.22
N PHE A 218 3.72 14.28 8.10
CA PHE A 218 3.88 14.85 6.76
C PHE A 218 2.52 15.11 6.10
N ASN A 219 2.51 15.75 4.94
CA ASN A 219 1.28 16.15 4.25
C ASN A 219 0.63 14.97 3.49
N ASN A 220 0.21 13.94 4.22
CA ASN A 220 -0.62 12.85 3.71
C ASN A 220 -2.13 13.10 3.92
N MET A 221 -2.50 14.34 4.21
CA MET A 221 -3.85 14.76 4.56
C MET A 221 -4.62 15.24 3.35
N ILE A 222 -5.28 14.32 2.67
CA ILE A 222 -6.12 14.63 1.51
C ILE A 222 -7.45 15.29 1.94
N GLN A 223 -7.91 15.04 3.17
CA GLN A 223 -8.97 15.83 3.78
C GLN A 223 -8.44 17.20 4.19
N ASN A 224 -9.05 18.27 3.65
CA ASN A 224 -8.78 19.61 4.15
C ASN A 224 -9.64 19.85 5.40
N PHE A 225 -9.02 19.81 6.58
CA PHE A 225 -9.71 19.98 7.87
C PHE A 225 -10.18 21.43 8.11
N VAL A 226 -9.58 22.41 7.44
CA VAL A 226 -10.01 23.83 7.52
C VAL A 226 -11.32 24.03 6.77
N THR A 227 -11.44 23.48 5.57
CA THR A 227 -12.64 23.62 4.74
C THR A 227 -13.66 22.49 4.97
N GLY A 228 -13.25 21.40 5.60
CA GLY A 228 -14.06 20.20 5.81
C GLY A 228 -14.35 19.41 4.51
N ARG A 229 -13.61 19.64 3.44
CA ARG A 229 -13.79 18.99 2.13
C ARG A 229 -12.52 18.25 1.71
N PRO A 230 -12.62 17.13 1.01
CA PRO A 230 -11.46 16.50 0.37
C PRO A 230 -10.83 17.44 -0.67
N ARG A 231 -9.51 17.33 -0.86
CA ARG A 231 -8.81 17.99 -1.97
C ARG A 231 -9.29 17.42 -3.30
N THR A 232 -9.27 18.25 -4.32
CA THR A 232 -9.48 17.78 -5.69
C THR A 232 -8.30 16.93 -6.15
N LEU A 233 -8.46 16.18 -7.24
CA LEU A 233 -7.41 15.35 -7.82
C LEU A 233 -6.11 16.13 -8.06
N PRO A 234 -6.11 17.30 -8.77
CA PRO A 234 -4.91 18.08 -8.94
C PRO A 234 -4.31 18.55 -7.62
N GLN A 235 -5.12 19.08 -6.70
CA GLN A 235 -4.64 19.53 -5.39
C GLN A 235 -3.95 18.41 -4.61
N ALA A 236 -4.54 17.20 -4.59
CA ALA A 236 -3.95 16.07 -3.88
C ALA A 236 -2.58 15.69 -4.47
N HIS A 237 -2.46 15.62 -5.80
CA HIS A 237 -1.22 15.24 -6.46
C HIS A 237 -0.14 16.34 -6.42
N GLU A 238 -0.54 17.58 -6.34
CA GLU A 238 0.40 18.72 -6.24
C GLU A 238 0.91 18.94 -4.82
N THR A 239 0.09 18.70 -3.80
CA THR A 239 0.42 19.11 -2.42
C THR A 239 0.59 17.97 -1.44
N CYS A 240 0.03 16.78 -1.69
CA CYS A 240 0.12 15.67 -0.75
C CYS A 240 1.32 14.76 -1.03
N SER A 241 1.75 14.09 0.05
CA SER A 241 2.86 13.13 0.01
C SER A 241 2.51 11.88 0.83
N PHE A 242 3.21 10.79 0.57
CA PHE A 242 3.18 9.60 1.40
C PHE A 242 4.51 9.35 2.07
N ALA A 243 4.46 8.76 3.27
CA ALA A 243 5.62 8.40 4.06
C ALA A 243 5.73 6.88 4.12
N ASP A 244 6.82 6.33 3.58
CA ASP A 244 7.12 4.90 3.57
C ASP A 244 8.29 4.59 4.49
N PRO A 245 8.05 3.85 5.59
CA PRO A 245 9.08 3.52 6.55
C PRO A 245 9.89 2.30 6.09
N TYR A 246 11.19 2.38 6.22
CA TYR A 246 12.07 1.24 6.29
C TYR A 246 12.55 1.06 7.73
N VAL A 247 11.92 0.15 8.46
CA VAL A 247 12.21 -0.15 9.87
C VAL A 247 13.46 -1.02 10.00
N GLY A 248 14.57 -0.52 9.49
CA GLY A 248 15.85 -1.21 9.31
C GLY A 248 16.86 -0.99 10.41
N GLN A 249 16.45 -0.70 11.64
CA GLN A 249 17.32 -0.33 12.76
C GLN A 249 18.20 0.89 12.43
N ASP A 250 19.52 0.82 12.66
CA ASP A 250 20.45 1.93 12.35
C ASP A 250 20.55 2.21 10.85
N GLY A 251 20.30 1.21 10.00
CA GLY A 251 20.17 1.37 8.54
C GLY A 251 18.80 1.91 8.10
N GLY A 252 17.85 2.05 9.03
CA GLY A 252 16.49 2.50 8.73
C GLY A 252 16.39 3.93 8.23
N TYR A 253 15.33 4.22 7.48
CA TYR A 253 14.97 5.55 7.02
C TYR A 253 13.47 5.66 6.75
N LEU A 254 12.97 6.89 6.66
CA LEU A 254 11.64 7.18 6.17
C LEU A 254 11.77 7.96 4.87
N GLN A 255 11.18 7.47 3.80
CA GLN A 255 11.04 8.25 2.56
C GLN A 255 9.67 8.93 2.51
N VAL A 256 9.64 10.20 2.09
CA VAL A 256 8.42 10.97 1.89
C VAL A 256 8.38 11.42 0.44
N THR A 257 7.41 10.91 -0.30
CA THR A 257 7.31 11.09 -1.75
C THR A 257 6.00 11.79 -2.09
N ARG A 258 6.01 12.64 -3.10
CA ARG A 258 4.78 13.30 -3.56
C ARG A 258 3.84 12.29 -4.17
N LEU A 259 2.54 12.50 -4.00
CA LEU A 259 1.52 11.63 -4.60
C LEU A 259 1.61 11.57 -6.13
N SER A 260 2.08 12.64 -6.77
CA SER A 260 2.36 12.67 -8.21
C SER A 260 3.59 11.88 -8.64
N GLY A 261 4.44 11.45 -7.71
CA GLY A 261 5.74 10.84 -8.00
C GLY A 261 6.80 11.78 -8.54
N ALA A 262 6.45 13.02 -8.87
CA ALA A 262 7.35 14.01 -9.46
C ALA A 262 8.08 14.84 -8.40
N GLY A 263 9.25 15.36 -8.76
CA GLY A 263 10.04 16.27 -7.96
C GLY A 263 10.83 15.60 -6.84
N PRO A 264 11.36 16.40 -5.89
CA PRO A 264 12.21 15.89 -4.84
C PRO A 264 11.43 15.02 -3.85
N ALA A 265 12.12 14.01 -3.31
CA ALA A 265 11.69 13.24 -2.15
C ALA A 265 12.45 13.68 -0.90
N LEU A 266 11.79 13.61 0.25
CA LEU A 266 12.44 13.77 1.54
C LEU A 266 12.85 12.39 2.06
N VAL A 267 14.06 12.30 2.61
CA VAL A 267 14.56 11.10 3.26
C VAL A 267 14.97 11.47 4.69
N VAL A 268 14.29 10.87 5.67
CA VAL A 268 14.61 11.08 7.09
C VAL A 268 15.42 9.88 7.57
N THR A 269 16.56 10.15 8.20
CA THR A 269 17.48 9.13 8.71
C THR A 269 17.83 9.40 10.17
N PRO A 270 18.38 8.43 10.92
CA PRO A 270 18.99 8.74 12.19
C PRO A 270 20.07 9.83 12.05
N GLU A 271 20.14 10.71 13.02
CA GLU A 271 21.28 11.64 13.16
C GLU A 271 22.57 10.83 13.40
N PRO A 272 23.67 11.12 12.69
CA PRO A 272 24.95 10.45 12.94
C PRO A 272 25.40 10.61 14.41
N ASN A 273 25.98 9.54 14.96
CA ASN A 273 26.53 9.47 16.33
C ASN A 273 25.47 9.56 17.44
N THR A 274 24.18 9.41 17.13
CA THR A 274 23.12 9.21 18.11
C THR A 274 22.61 7.77 18.11
N GLN A 275 21.96 7.34 19.18
CA GLN A 275 21.36 6.01 19.28
C GLN A 275 19.87 6.06 18.93
N THR A 276 19.58 6.37 17.68
CA THR A 276 18.21 6.57 17.17
C THR A 276 17.85 5.52 16.11
N PRO A 277 17.91 4.21 16.40
CA PRO A 277 17.53 3.18 15.41
C PRO A 277 16.06 3.32 15.03
N PHE A 278 15.70 2.89 13.82
CA PHE A 278 14.31 2.76 13.41
C PHE A 278 13.81 1.36 13.75
N GLU A 279 13.36 1.20 14.99
CA GLU A 279 12.98 -0.09 15.56
C GLU A 279 11.55 -0.47 15.20
N ALA A 280 10.64 0.53 15.20
CA ALA A 280 9.24 0.36 14.86
C ALA A 280 8.63 1.65 14.27
N TYR A 281 7.53 1.51 13.50
CA TYR A 281 6.73 2.62 12.98
C TYR A 281 5.34 2.55 13.59
N ARG A 282 5.15 3.26 14.69
CA ARG A 282 3.98 3.11 15.56
C ARG A 282 2.91 4.16 15.23
N PRO A 283 1.62 3.77 15.09
CA PRO A 283 0.54 4.73 15.00
C PRO A 283 0.40 5.50 16.31
N LEU A 284 0.20 6.81 16.19
CA LEU A 284 -0.06 7.69 17.31
C LEU A 284 -1.56 7.80 17.57
N ASN A 285 -1.91 8.01 18.84
CA ASN A 285 -3.25 8.41 19.24
C ASN A 285 -3.38 9.94 19.03
N ASP A 286 -3.57 10.34 17.80
CA ASP A 286 -3.73 11.73 17.39
C ASP A 286 -5.20 12.13 17.47
N ALA A 287 -5.49 13.41 17.74
CA ALA A 287 -6.84 13.95 17.79
C ALA A 287 -7.58 13.82 16.45
N SER A 288 -6.85 13.76 15.35
CA SER A 288 -7.39 13.41 14.02
C SER A 288 -7.44 11.89 13.86
N GLN A 289 -8.61 11.36 13.56
CA GLN A 289 -8.76 9.92 13.30
C GLN A 289 -8.29 9.57 11.89
N ARG A 290 -7.73 8.37 11.74
CA ARG A 290 -7.47 7.78 10.43
C ARG A 290 -8.77 7.60 9.65
N GLY A 291 -8.71 7.84 8.36
CA GLY A 291 -9.86 7.73 7.48
C GLY A 291 -9.44 7.55 6.03
N GLN A 292 -10.39 7.57 5.11
CA GLN A 292 -10.11 7.42 3.67
C GLN A 292 -9.26 8.55 3.06
N THR A 293 -9.05 9.62 3.79
CA THR A 293 -8.37 10.82 3.31
C THR A 293 -7.22 11.26 4.21
N PHE A 294 -6.88 10.46 5.20
CA PHE A 294 -5.77 10.69 6.11
C PHE A 294 -5.32 9.38 6.75
N GLU A 295 -4.05 9.02 6.60
CA GLU A 295 -3.47 7.78 7.16
C GLU A 295 -3.33 7.82 8.70
N GLY A 296 -3.39 8.98 9.32
CA GLY A 296 -3.10 9.19 10.72
C GLY A 296 -1.66 9.65 10.95
N ALA A 297 -1.35 10.01 12.17
CA ALA A 297 -0.01 10.34 12.59
C ALA A 297 0.72 9.08 13.08
N PHE A 298 2.03 9.05 12.85
CA PHE A 298 2.92 7.96 13.27
C PHE A 298 4.14 8.53 13.96
N ASP A 299 4.83 7.70 14.74
CA ASP A 299 6.15 8.05 15.20
C ASP A 299 7.25 7.08 14.71
N TRP A 300 8.43 7.64 14.51
CA TRP A 300 9.67 6.92 14.43
C TRP A 300 10.01 6.42 15.83
N THR A 301 9.83 5.13 16.08
CA THR A 301 10.04 4.55 17.40
C THR A 301 11.46 4.00 17.49
N ALA A 302 12.28 4.61 18.35
CA ALA A 302 13.67 4.23 18.57
C ALA A 302 13.85 3.25 19.73
N ARG A 303 12.89 3.19 20.67
CA ARG A 303 12.80 2.20 21.76
C ARG A 303 11.37 1.69 21.83
N SER A 304 11.19 0.37 21.89
CA SER A 304 9.86 -0.25 21.82
C SER A 304 9.57 -1.30 22.89
N GLN A 305 10.47 -1.55 23.84
CA GLN A 305 10.33 -2.58 24.87
C GLN A 305 9.01 -2.47 25.65
N ALA A 306 8.64 -1.25 26.06
CA ALA A 306 7.40 -1.05 26.81
C ALA A 306 6.13 -1.38 26.03
N TYR A 307 6.16 -1.23 24.71
CA TYR A 307 5.06 -1.63 23.83
C TYR A 307 5.03 -3.15 23.64
N ALA A 308 6.21 -3.77 23.49
CA ALA A 308 6.33 -5.24 23.38
C ALA A 308 5.85 -5.97 24.66
N GLU A 309 6.05 -5.37 25.83
CA GLU A 309 5.57 -5.92 27.11
C GLU A 309 4.05 -5.79 27.29
N ASN A 310 3.40 -4.84 26.62
CA ASN A 310 1.99 -4.51 26.78
C ASN A 310 1.19 -4.79 25.49
N GLU A 311 1.00 -3.75 24.66
CA GLU A 311 0.09 -3.80 23.50
C GLU A 311 0.53 -4.82 22.45
N TRP A 312 1.84 -5.06 22.33
CA TRP A 312 2.42 -5.98 21.35
C TRP A 312 2.83 -7.32 21.94
N LYS A 313 2.35 -7.64 23.14
CA LYS A 313 2.64 -8.92 23.78
C LYS A 313 2.19 -10.08 22.90
N GLY A 314 3.11 -10.97 22.57
CA GLY A 314 2.84 -12.13 21.72
C GLY A 314 2.85 -11.80 20.22
N VAL A 315 3.13 -10.55 19.80
CA VAL A 315 3.29 -10.16 18.42
C VAL A 315 4.72 -10.39 17.95
N ASN A 316 4.87 -10.88 16.73
CA ASN A 316 6.17 -11.01 16.11
C ASN A 316 6.64 -9.63 15.60
N GLN A 317 7.51 -8.98 16.36
CA GLN A 317 8.01 -7.63 16.07
C GLN A 317 8.88 -7.61 14.80
N TRP A 318 8.95 -6.44 14.14
CA TRP A 318 9.86 -6.24 13.01
C TRP A 318 11.32 -6.34 13.43
N ASN A 319 11.66 -5.72 14.54
CA ASN A 319 13.00 -5.74 15.14
C ASN A 319 12.90 -6.15 16.60
N PRO A 320 14.00 -6.64 17.22
CA PRO A 320 14.06 -6.87 18.66
C PRO A 320 13.75 -5.57 19.40
N PRO A 321 12.78 -5.57 20.34
CA PRO A 321 12.46 -4.39 21.12
C PRO A 321 13.58 -4.05 22.09
N THR A 322 13.89 -2.77 22.24
CA THR A 322 14.93 -2.28 23.15
C THR A 322 14.41 -1.25 24.14
N SER A 323 15.15 -1.03 25.21
CA SER A 323 14.98 0.03 26.19
C SER A 323 16.32 0.68 26.50
N GLU A 324 16.31 1.83 27.16
CA GLU A 324 17.47 2.58 27.58
C GLU A 324 17.31 3.03 29.01
N THR A 325 18.32 2.82 29.86
CA THR A 325 18.28 3.18 31.28
C THR A 325 19.26 4.32 31.54
N LEU A 326 18.77 5.38 32.16
CA LEU A 326 19.53 6.57 32.54
C LEU A 326 19.73 6.60 34.05
N GLU A 327 20.99 6.62 34.47
CA GLU A 327 21.35 6.88 35.83
C GLU A 327 21.07 8.36 36.22
N PRO A 328 20.96 8.71 37.51
CA PRO A 328 20.78 10.09 37.94
C PRO A 328 21.83 11.03 37.32
N GLY A 329 21.37 12.10 36.70
CA GLY A 329 22.19 13.09 36.03
C GLY A 329 22.68 12.71 34.60
N GLN A 330 22.50 11.48 34.16
CA GLN A 330 22.92 11.01 32.84
C GLN A 330 22.06 11.65 31.75
N THR A 331 22.69 11.95 30.62
CA THR A 331 22.04 12.45 29.40
C THR A 331 22.30 11.49 28.25
N VAL A 332 21.30 11.28 27.42
CA VAL A 332 21.39 10.58 26.13
C VAL A 332 20.86 11.47 25.02
N SER A 333 21.46 11.33 23.85
CA SER A 333 21.10 12.12 22.66
C SER A 333 20.47 11.26 21.59
N HIS A 334 19.39 11.79 21.00
CA HIS A 334 18.67 11.21 19.88
C HIS A 334 18.42 12.25 18.82
N GLY A 335 18.33 11.84 17.56
CA GLY A 335 18.02 12.82 16.52
C GLY A 335 17.68 12.22 15.16
N LEU A 336 17.03 13.06 14.36
CA LEU A 336 16.65 12.77 12.99
C LEU A 336 17.31 13.78 12.05
N ARG A 337 17.78 13.30 10.93
CA ARG A 337 18.44 14.08 9.88
C ARG A 337 17.61 14.07 8.62
N PHE A 338 17.43 15.24 8.00
CA PHE A 338 16.56 15.46 6.85
C PHE A 338 17.41 15.66 5.60
N LEU A 339 17.20 14.82 4.59
CA LEU A 339 17.91 14.81 3.31
C LEU A 339 16.91 15.06 2.18
N VAL A 340 17.32 15.80 1.17
CA VAL A 340 16.53 15.97 -0.06
C VAL A 340 17.15 15.13 -1.17
N SER A 341 16.34 14.23 -1.74
CA SER A 341 16.68 13.49 -2.96
C SER A 341 16.05 14.19 -4.16
N GLY A 342 16.79 14.37 -5.23
CA GLY A 342 16.28 15.08 -6.42
C GLY A 342 15.06 14.39 -7.07
N THR A 343 15.00 13.07 -7.00
CA THR A 343 13.88 12.25 -7.46
C THR A 343 13.72 11.03 -6.55
N ILE A 344 12.58 10.35 -6.65
CA ILE A 344 12.33 9.08 -5.95
C ILE A 344 13.39 8.02 -6.31
N ARG A 345 13.80 7.95 -7.58
CA ARG A 345 14.80 7.00 -8.07
C ARG A 345 16.21 7.24 -7.51
N ASN A 346 16.47 8.42 -6.97
CA ASN A 346 17.77 8.80 -6.42
C ASN A 346 17.86 8.62 -4.90
N ILE A 347 16.85 8.08 -4.24
CA ILE A 347 16.84 7.92 -2.78
C ILE A 347 18.03 7.07 -2.31
N GLU A 348 18.26 5.90 -2.91
CA GLU A 348 19.39 5.01 -2.55
C GLU A 348 20.75 5.70 -2.76
N LYS A 349 20.90 6.44 -3.85
CA LYS A 349 22.09 7.25 -4.10
C LYS A 349 22.28 8.34 -3.04
N THR A 350 21.18 9.04 -2.69
CA THR A 350 21.20 10.09 -1.65
C THR A 350 21.63 9.51 -0.29
N LEU A 351 21.14 8.30 0.06
CA LEU A 351 21.56 7.60 1.27
C LEU A 351 23.06 7.29 1.25
N ALA A 352 23.57 6.69 0.18
CA ALA A 352 24.99 6.34 0.04
C ALA A 352 25.89 7.59 0.11
N GLU A 353 25.55 8.67 -0.60
CA GLU A 353 26.28 9.95 -0.54
C GLU A 353 26.31 10.57 0.86
N ASN A 354 25.31 10.27 1.68
CA ASN A 354 25.24 10.72 3.08
C ASN A 354 25.74 9.66 4.08
N LYS A 355 26.54 8.70 3.61
CA LYS A 355 27.20 7.65 4.42
C LYS A 355 26.21 6.76 5.19
N ARG A 356 25.02 6.53 4.61
CA ARG A 356 24.04 5.58 5.14
C ARG A 356 24.18 4.24 4.41
N PRO A 357 24.10 3.11 5.12
CA PRO A 357 24.15 1.81 4.47
C PRO A 357 22.91 1.63 3.57
N VAL A 358 23.13 1.07 2.38
CA VAL A 358 22.06 0.79 1.42
C VAL A 358 22.00 -0.69 1.14
N ALA A 359 20.80 -1.27 1.13
CA ALA A 359 20.58 -2.64 0.75
C ALA A 359 19.60 -2.70 -0.44
N VAL A 360 19.95 -3.46 -1.46
CA VAL A 360 19.17 -3.64 -2.69
C VAL A 360 18.96 -5.12 -2.96
N GLY A 361 17.72 -5.58 -2.85
CA GLY A 361 17.32 -6.95 -3.20
C GLY A 361 16.79 -7.04 -4.63
N ILE A 362 17.27 -8.00 -5.39
CA ILE A 362 16.82 -8.29 -6.76
C ILE A 362 16.42 -9.76 -6.86
N PRO A 363 15.19 -10.05 -7.31
CA PRO A 363 14.17 -9.13 -7.83
C PRO A 363 13.43 -8.37 -6.74
N GLY A 364 13.50 -8.77 -5.47
CA GLY A 364 12.85 -8.14 -4.33
C GLY A 364 12.99 -8.96 -3.05
N TYR A 365 12.04 -8.80 -2.12
CA TYR A 365 12.14 -9.34 -0.76
C TYR A 365 11.08 -10.41 -0.43
N ILE A 366 10.30 -10.85 -1.41
CA ILE A 366 9.46 -12.05 -1.33
C ILE A 366 10.18 -13.15 -2.10
N LEU A 367 10.51 -14.25 -1.43
CA LEU A 367 11.38 -15.30 -1.99
C LEU A 367 10.61 -16.61 -2.16
N PRO A 368 10.23 -17.00 -3.38
CA PRO A 368 9.89 -18.39 -3.67
C PRO A 368 11.08 -19.30 -3.38
N THR A 369 10.83 -20.49 -2.79
CA THR A 369 11.90 -21.45 -2.44
C THR A 369 12.64 -22.05 -3.62
N ASP A 370 12.21 -21.77 -4.84
CA ASP A 370 12.89 -22.15 -6.09
C ASP A 370 13.64 -20.99 -6.77
N LEU A 371 13.76 -19.85 -6.07
CA LEU A 371 14.44 -18.66 -6.57
C LEU A 371 15.68 -18.33 -5.74
N ASP A 372 16.82 -18.13 -6.42
CA ASP A 372 18.02 -17.54 -5.85
C ASP A 372 18.02 -16.03 -6.13
N ALA A 373 17.73 -15.24 -5.11
CA ALA A 373 17.77 -13.78 -5.20
C ALA A 373 19.20 -13.24 -4.99
N ARG A 374 19.41 -11.99 -5.42
CA ARG A 374 20.65 -11.25 -5.16
C ARG A 374 20.36 -10.16 -4.12
N LEU A 375 21.30 -9.99 -3.20
CA LEU A 375 21.32 -8.89 -2.26
C LEU A 375 22.64 -8.14 -2.41
N PHE A 376 22.54 -6.85 -2.71
CA PHE A 376 23.69 -5.96 -2.77
C PHE A 376 23.66 -5.00 -1.60
N ILE A 377 24.77 -4.85 -0.91
CA ILE A 377 24.92 -3.96 0.23
C ILE A 377 26.05 -2.97 -0.05
N ASP A 378 25.74 -1.68 0.00
CA ASP A 378 26.73 -0.63 0.17
C ASP A 378 26.88 -0.35 1.68
N PRO A 379 27.97 -0.74 2.31
CA PRO A 379 28.14 -0.56 3.75
C PRO A 379 28.50 0.88 4.14
N ALA A 380 28.56 1.81 3.16
CA ALA A 380 28.91 3.22 3.40
C ALA A 380 30.24 3.42 4.12
N GLY A 381 31.24 2.65 3.73
CA GLY A 381 32.60 2.72 4.29
C GLY A 381 32.85 1.86 5.53
N ARG A 382 31.84 1.19 6.07
CA ARG A 382 31.96 0.22 7.17
C ARG A 382 32.39 -1.14 6.66
N LYS A 383 32.78 -2.04 7.56
CA LYS A 383 32.96 -3.47 7.25
C LYS A 383 31.77 -4.25 7.77
N ILE A 384 31.28 -5.19 6.96
CA ILE A 384 30.26 -6.14 7.40
C ILE A 384 30.94 -7.14 8.32
N ALA A 385 30.55 -7.16 9.61
CA ALA A 385 31.06 -8.07 10.62
C ALA A 385 30.33 -9.42 10.60
N SER A 386 29.00 -9.42 10.50
CA SER A 386 28.19 -10.64 10.33
C SER A 386 26.91 -10.35 9.57
N ILE A 387 26.30 -11.42 9.04
CA ILE A 387 24.95 -11.45 8.48
C ILE A 387 24.24 -12.65 9.08
N ASP A 388 23.20 -12.38 9.85
CA ASP A 388 22.45 -13.39 10.60
C ASP A 388 20.98 -13.43 10.19
N SER A 389 20.43 -14.64 9.99
CA SER A 389 19.02 -14.86 9.66
C SER A 389 18.21 -15.20 10.90
N GLU A 390 17.02 -14.64 11.00
CA GLU A 390 16.02 -15.04 12.01
C GLU A 390 14.65 -15.29 11.37
N PRO A 391 14.09 -16.51 11.49
CA PRO A 391 14.69 -17.70 12.13
C PRO A 391 16.03 -18.12 11.48
N LYS A 392 16.91 -18.73 12.27
CA LYS A 392 18.29 -19.05 11.88
C LYS A 392 18.40 -19.79 10.54
N GLU A 393 17.50 -20.74 10.29
CA GLU A 393 17.51 -21.57 9.07
C GLU A 393 16.56 -21.07 7.97
N ALA A 394 15.96 -19.89 8.14
CA ALA A 394 14.96 -19.41 7.17
C ALA A 394 15.60 -18.97 5.83
N LEU A 395 16.80 -18.43 5.89
CA LEU A 395 17.54 -17.96 4.70
C LEU A 395 18.93 -18.58 4.65
N ALA A 396 19.36 -19.01 3.46
CA ALA A 396 20.77 -19.27 3.17
C ALA A 396 21.35 -18.06 2.46
N VAL A 397 22.44 -17.53 3.02
CA VAL A 397 23.14 -16.36 2.48
C VAL A 397 24.57 -16.76 2.16
N GLN A 398 25.02 -16.51 0.93
CA GLN A 398 26.36 -16.84 0.47
C GLN A 398 26.96 -15.63 -0.26
N SER A 399 28.25 -15.36 -0.06
CA SER A 399 28.94 -14.32 -0.83
C SER A 399 28.87 -14.60 -2.32
N SER A 400 28.64 -13.56 -3.12
CA SER A 400 28.58 -13.62 -4.58
C SER A 400 29.65 -12.72 -5.19
N SER A 401 30.27 -13.20 -6.25
CA SER A 401 31.20 -12.41 -7.07
C SER A 401 30.50 -11.45 -8.04
N ASP A 402 29.16 -11.53 -8.15
CA ASP A 402 28.35 -10.77 -9.11
C ASP A 402 28.08 -9.34 -8.66
N ALA A 403 28.75 -8.88 -7.57
CA ALA A 403 28.56 -7.53 -7.08
C ALA A 403 28.99 -6.48 -8.12
N PRO A 404 28.29 -5.36 -8.24
CA PRO A 404 28.80 -4.18 -8.91
C PRO A 404 30.16 -3.79 -8.32
N LYS A 405 30.89 -2.92 -9.03
CA LYS A 405 32.17 -2.41 -8.51
C LYS A 405 31.97 -1.78 -7.12
N SER A 406 33.07 -1.81 -6.31
CA SER A 406 33.12 -1.10 -5.02
C SER A 406 32.34 0.22 -5.05
N PRO A 407 31.52 0.55 -4.02
CA PRO A 407 31.57 -0.03 -2.67
C PRO A 407 30.64 -1.23 -2.41
N TRP A 408 29.96 -1.75 -3.39
CA TRP A 408 28.95 -2.80 -3.23
C TRP A 408 29.55 -4.17 -2.88
N VAL A 409 28.90 -4.86 -1.94
CA VAL A 409 29.17 -6.26 -1.60
C VAL A 409 27.95 -7.09 -1.98
N GLY A 410 28.16 -8.19 -2.70
CA GLY A 410 27.10 -9.05 -3.23
C GLY A 410 26.90 -10.34 -2.46
N TYR A 411 25.65 -10.75 -2.34
CA TYR A 411 25.22 -12.01 -1.77
C TYR A 411 24.17 -12.70 -2.62
N SER A 412 24.19 -14.03 -2.65
CA SER A 412 23.05 -14.84 -3.06
C SER A 412 22.20 -15.13 -1.80
N VAL A 413 20.90 -14.99 -1.92
CA VAL A 413 19.95 -15.23 -0.83
C VAL A 413 18.91 -16.24 -1.32
N HIS A 414 18.79 -17.35 -0.59
CA HIS A 414 17.85 -18.43 -0.89
C HIS A 414 16.92 -18.65 0.30
N GLY A 415 15.60 -18.67 0.04
CA GLY A 415 14.59 -18.93 1.05
C GLY A 415 14.42 -20.42 1.31
N LYS A 416 14.50 -20.87 2.56
CA LYS A 416 14.37 -22.30 2.94
C LYS A 416 13.08 -22.60 3.68
N THR A 417 12.66 -21.72 4.57
CA THR A 417 11.52 -21.95 5.46
C THR A 417 10.43 -20.92 5.21
N TRP A 418 9.22 -21.37 4.96
CA TRP A 418 8.07 -20.49 4.71
C TRP A 418 7.84 -19.52 5.88
N GLY A 419 7.57 -18.29 5.53
CA GLY A 419 7.17 -17.23 6.44
C GLY A 419 8.13 -16.06 6.46
N ARG A 420 7.96 -15.21 7.47
CA ARG A 420 8.80 -14.04 7.69
C ARG A 420 10.21 -14.45 8.06
N ALA A 421 11.17 -13.78 7.46
CA ALA A 421 12.57 -13.91 7.78
C ALA A 421 13.22 -12.54 7.85
N ARG A 422 13.95 -12.27 8.93
CA ARG A 422 14.75 -11.06 9.08
C ARG A 422 16.22 -11.40 8.89
N LEU A 423 16.87 -10.67 8.00
CA LEU A 423 18.31 -10.69 7.86
C LEU A 423 18.89 -9.49 8.60
N THR A 424 19.77 -9.71 9.58
CA THR A 424 20.45 -8.65 10.32
C THR A 424 21.89 -8.58 9.86
N VAL A 425 22.28 -7.44 9.29
CA VAL A 425 23.66 -7.11 8.95
C VAL A 425 24.25 -6.32 10.10
N ALA A 426 25.30 -6.83 10.74
CA ALA A 426 26.06 -6.13 11.76
C ALA A 426 27.33 -5.53 11.15
N TYR A 427 27.64 -4.30 11.50
CA TYR A 427 28.82 -3.58 11.04
C TYR A 427 29.88 -3.49 12.13
N ASP A 428 31.12 -3.22 11.73
CA ASP A 428 32.29 -3.15 12.61
C ASP A 428 32.26 -1.96 13.61
N ASP A 429 31.41 -0.97 13.37
CA ASP A 429 31.14 0.14 14.27
C ASP A 429 30.02 -0.15 15.30
N GLY A 430 29.49 -1.39 15.31
CA GLY A 430 28.43 -1.83 16.21
C GLY A 430 27.00 -1.52 15.71
N THR A 431 26.85 -0.76 14.62
CA THR A 431 25.53 -0.47 14.02
C THR A 431 24.96 -1.70 13.31
N LYS A 432 23.62 -1.74 13.15
CA LYS A 432 22.89 -2.84 12.54
C LYS A 432 21.91 -2.36 11.47
N GLN A 433 21.73 -3.21 10.46
CA GLN A 433 20.71 -3.02 9.44
C GLN A 433 19.86 -4.29 9.33
N SER A 434 18.53 -4.16 9.42
CA SER A 434 17.61 -5.27 9.26
C SER A 434 16.95 -5.24 7.88
N ILE A 435 16.98 -6.36 7.18
CA ILE A 435 16.35 -6.57 5.87
C ILE A 435 15.26 -7.61 6.05
N HIS A 436 14.03 -7.30 5.64
CA HIS A 436 12.87 -8.14 5.91
C HIS A 436 12.44 -8.89 4.67
N TYR A 437 12.57 -10.20 4.70
CA TYR A 437 12.12 -11.13 3.66
C TYR A 437 10.85 -11.87 4.06
N TYR A 438 10.11 -12.31 3.06
CA TYR A 438 9.04 -13.29 3.23
C TYR A 438 9.29 -14.46 2.29
N VAL A 439 9.48 -15.65 2.82
CA VAL A 439 9.70 -16.86 2.04
C VAL A 439 8.36 -17.51 1.73
N ILE A 440 8.13 -17.87 0.47
CA ILE A 440 6.91 -18.53 0.01
C ILE A 440 7.26 -19.84 -0.72
N LYS A 441 6.24 -20.66 -0.96
CA LYS A 441 6.34 -21.80 -1.90
C LYS A 441 6.78 -21.32 -3.28
N PRO A 442 7.25 -22.23 -4.17
CA PRO A 442 7.41 -21.92 -5.58
C PRO A 442 6.15 -21.21 -6.13
N ALA A 443 6.33 -20.12 -6.88
CA ALA A 443 5.22 -19.29 -7.34
C ALA A 443 4.16 -20.10 -8.11
N ALA A 444 4.61 -21.05 -8.95
CA ALA A 444 3.72 -21.94 -9.68
C ALA A 444 2.87 -22.82 -8.75
N GLN A 445 3.44 -23.29 -7.64
CA GLN A 445 2.72 -24.06 -6.63
C GLN A 445 1.73 -23.17 -5.86
N ALA A 446 2.11 -21.95 -5.51
CA ALA A 446 1.21 -21.01 -4.85
C ALA A 446 -0.03 -20.73 -5.71
N VAL A 447 0.15 -20.54 -7.03
CA VAL A 447 -0.96 -20.34 -7.99
C VAL A 447 -1.82 -21.60 -8.12
N ALA A 448 -1.21 -22.80 -8.11
CA ALA A 448 -1.96 -24.05 -8.15
C ALA A 448 -2.81 -24.23 -6.88
N ASP A 449 -2.24 -23.95 -5.71
CA ASP A 449 -2.94 -24.02 -4.42
C ASP A 449 -4.08 -23.02 -4.33
N LEU A 450 -3.86 -21.79 -4.83
CA LEU A 450 -4.91 -20.78 -4.96
C LEU A 450 -6.06 -21.31 -5.83
N GLY A 451 -5.75 -21.84 -7.02
CA GLY A 451 -6.76 -22.42 -7.89
C GLY A 451 -7.56 -23.54 -7.22
N ASN A 452 -6.88 -24.46 -6.53
CA ASN A 452 -7.55 -25.51 -5.78
C ASN A 452 -8.49 -24.95 -4.71
N PHE A 453 -8.05 -23.90 -4.00
CA PHE A 453 -8.87 -23.26 -2.98
C PHE A 453 -10.10 -22.57 -3.59
N LEU A 454 -9.92 -21.79 -4.67
CA LEU A 454 -11.01 -21.11 -5.37
C LEU A 454 -12.10 -22.06 -5.86
N PHE A 455 -11.69 -23.14 -6.54
CA PHE A 455 -12.63 -24.10 -7.15
C PHE A 455 -13.10 -25.22 -6.21
N THR A 456 -12.73 -25.16 -4.93
CA THR A 456 -13.23 -26.09 -3.89
C THR A 456 -13.85 -25.34 -2.72
N LYS A 457 -13.05 -24.59 -1.95
CA LYS A 457 -13.50 -23.93 -0.71
C LYS A 457 -14.35 -22.69 -0.95
N GLN A 458 -14.12 -22.00 -2.07
CA GLN A 458 -14.89 -20.81 -2.48
C GLN A 458 -15.99 -21.15 -3.50
N TRP A 459 -16.00 -22.42 -3.99
CA TRP A 459 -17.01 -22.86 -4.96
C TRP A 459 -18.38 -23.03 -4.30
N TYR A 460 -19.33 -22.18 -4.68
CA TYR A 460 -20.68 -22.09 -4.13
C TYR A 460 -21.68 -22.77 -5.08
N THR A 461 -22.48 -23.70 -4.56
CA THR A 461 -23.39 -24.55 -5.37
C THR A 461 -24.82 -24.63 -4.83
N ASP A 462 -25.18 -23.74 -3.89
CA ASP A 462 -26.55 -23.73 -3.32
C ASP A 462 -27.54 -23.20 -4.35
N GLU A 463 -28.23 -24.10 -5.06
CA GLU A 463 -29.26 -23.75 -6.04
C GLU A 463 -30.53 -23.16 -5.40
N SER A 464 -30.70 -23.28 -4.08
CA SER A 464 -31.81 -22.69 -3.34
C SER A 464 -31.59 -21.23 -2.96
N ASP A 465 -30.37 -20.70 -3.25
CA ASP A 465 -30.03 -19.31 -2.97
C ASP A 465 -31.02 -18.33 -3.64
N PRO A 466 -31.76 -17.52 -2.86
CA PRO A 466 -32.76 -16.64 -3.41
C PRO A 466 -32.16 -15.48 -4.25
N PHE A 467 -30.87 -15.27 -4.22
CA PHE A 467 -30.15 -14.28 -5.01
C PHE A 467 -29.54 -14.89 -6.29
N HIS A 468 -29.73 -16.18 -6.53
CA HIS A 468 -29.30 -16.91 -7.73
C HIS A 468 -27.81 -16.79 -8.03
N ARG A 469 -26.94 -16.92 -7.01
CA ARG A 469 -25.47 -16.77 -7.12
C ARG A 469 -24.75 -18.08 -7.39
N ALA A 470 -25.44 -19.20 -7.45
CA ALA A 470 -24.87 -20.51 -7.76
C ALA A 470 -25.00 -20.87 -9.24
N PRO A 471 -24.01 -21.59 -9.82
CA PRO A 471 -22.67 -21.83 -9.26
C PRO A 471 -21.75 -20.61 -9.37
N SER A 472 -20.84 -20.39 -8.41
CA SER A 472 -19.88 -19.29 -8.48
C SER A 472 -18.68 -19.48 -7.54
N ILE A 473 -17.64 -18.67 -7.74
CA ILE A 473 -16.54 -18.54 -6.80
C ILE A 473 -16.83 -17.31 -5.93
N MET A 474 -17.18 -17.52 -4.68
CA MET A 474 -17.55 -16.46 -3.74
C MET A 474 -16.40 -16.01 -2.85
N THR A 475 -16.52 -14.81 -2.31
CA THR A 475 -15.62 -14.29 -1.27
C THR A 475 -15.55 -15.23 -0.07
N TYR A 476 -14.38 -15.36 0.54
CA TYR A 476 -14.14 -16.28 1.66
C TYR A 476 -13.57 -15.57 2.89
N ASP A 477 -14.21 -15.78 4.01
CA ASP A 477 -13.75 -15.33 5.31
C ASP A 477 -12.76 -16.36 5.90
N ARG A 478 -11.46 -16.09 5.74
CA ARG A 478 -10.39 -16.98 6.23
C ARG A 478 -10.40 -17.12 7.76
N LYS A 479 -10.77 -16.07 8.48
CA LYS A 479 -10.81 -16.09 9.94
C LYS A 479 -11.87 -17.06 10.46
N ASN A 480 -13.03 -17.08 9.82
CA ASN A 480 -14.17 -17.95 10.22
C ASN A 480 -14.30 -19.21 9.34
N ASN A 481 -13.38 -19.42 8.39
CA ASN A 481 -13.34 -20.58 7.51
C ASN A 481 -14.66 -20.85 6.77
N ARG A 482 -15.26 -19.80 6.18
CA ARG A 482 -16.56 -19.89 5.48
C ARG A 482 -16.67 -18.96 4.28
N ILE A 483 -17.53 -19.34 3.36
CA ILE A 483 -17.99 -18.48 2.27
C ILE A 483 -18.77 -17.29 2.86
N VAL A 484 -18.56 -16.09 2.31
CA VAL A 484 -19.29 -14.86 2.68
C VAL A 484 -20.56 -14.79 1.85
N THR A 485 -21.65 -15.37 2.37
CA THR A 485 -22.98 -15.33 1.72
C THR A 485 -23.76 -14.07 1.98
N GLN A 486 -23.37 -13.29 3.00
CA GLN A 486 -23.98 -12.01 3.38
C GLN A 486 -22.92 -11.01 3.87
N ASP A 487 -23.03 -9.76 3.47
CA ASP A 487 -22.24 -8.62 3.94
C ASP A 487 -23.07 -7.35 3.79
N THR A 488 -22.95 -6.41 4.73
CA THR A 488 -23.64 -5.10 4.61
C THR A 488 -23.14 -4.26 3.45
N ARG A 489 -21.96 -4.56 2.92
CA ARG A 489 -21.48 -4.12 1.60
C ARG A 489 -21.99 -5.12 0.56
N VAL A 490 -23.18 -4.90 0.07
CA VAL A 490 -23.95 -5.90 -0.69
C VAL A 490 -23.21 -6.45 -1.91
N TRP A 491 -22.30 -5.69 -2.52
CA TRP A 491 -21.50 -6.16 -3.67
C TRP A 491 -20.51 -7.27 -3.31
N ILE A 492 -20.03 -7.34 -2.06
CA ILE A 492 -19.11 -8.41 -1.61
C ILE A 492 -19.81 -9.77 -1.71
N ALA A 493 -21.01 -9.89 -1.13
CA ALA A 493 -21.82 -11.10 -1.22
C ALA A 493 -22.53 -11.24 -2.58
N GLY A 494 -22.59 -10.17 -3.36
CA GLY A 494 -23.30 -10.07 -4.63
C GLY A 494 -22.47 -10.35 -5.88
N LEU A 495 -21.25 -10.85 -5.74
CA LEU A 495 -20.34 -11.21 -6.82
C LEU A 495 -19.88 -10.04 -7.69
N GLN A 496 -19.90 -8.81 -7.15
CA GLN A 496 -19.53 -7.61 -7.90
C GLN A 496 -18.50 -6.79 -7.15
N ASP A 497 -17.78 -5.98 -7.92
CA ASP A 497 -16.77 -5.05 -7.45
C ASP A 497 -15.79 -5.65 -6.41
N GLU A 498 -14.68 -5.04 -6.15
CA GLU A 498 -13.70 -5.39 -5.11
C GLU A 498 -13.62 -6.92 -4.80
N GLY A 499 -13.81 -7.27 -3.51
CA GLY A 499 -13.76 -8.66 -3.07
C GLY A 499 -14.88 -9.57 -3.61
N GLY A 500 -16.00 -9.02 -4.06
CA GLY A 500 -17.08 -9.81 -4.66
C GLY A 500 -16.71 -10.37 -6.03
N ALA A 501 -16.14 -9.54 -6.90
CA ALA A 501 -15.65 -9.93 -8.22
C ALA A 501 -14.25 -10.57 -8.15
N GLY A 502 -13.39 -10.09 -7.26
CA GLY A 502 -11.99 -10.52 -7.18
C GLY A 502 -11.79 -12.03 -7.08
N SER A 503 -12.70 -12.75 -6.42
CA SER A 503 -12.62 -14.20 -6.30
C SER A 503 -12.77 -14.92 -7.65
N TRP A 504 -13.79 -14.61 -8.44
CA TRP A 504 -14.00 -15.28 -9.73
C TRP A 504 -13.08 -14.74 -10.84
N ILE A 505 -12.61 -13.47 -10.74
CA ILE A 505 -11.56 -12.96 -11.63
C ILE A 505 -10.25 -13.70 -11.38
N ALA A 506 -9.87 -13.93 -10.12
CA ALA A 506 -8.72 -14.75 -9.77
C ALA A 506 -8.83 -16.16 -10.36
N GLY A 507 -10.04 -16.74 -10.33
CA GLY A 507 -10.35 -18.00 -11.01
C GLY A 507 -10.12 -17.95 -12.52
N ALA A 508 -10.63 -16.91 -13.20
CA ALA A 508 -10.45 -16.67 -14.63
C ALA A 508 -8.97 -16.57 -15.01
N MET A 509 -8.22 -15.73 -14.30
CA MET A 509 -6.78 -15.52 -14.58
C MET A 509 -5.95 -16.76 -14.25
N LYS A 510 -6.30 -17.49 -13.19
CA LYS A 510 -5.63 -18.75 -12.83
C LYS A 510 -5.80 -19.81 -13.94
N ILE A 511 -7.02 -20.06 -14.43
CA ILE A 511 -7.22 -21.07 -15.49
C ILE A 511 -6.60 -20.63 -16.82
N PHE A 512 -6.54 -19.32 -17.07
CA PHE A 512 -5.83 -18.77 -18.23
C PHE A 512 -4.31 -18.99 -18.14
N GLY A 513 -3.71 -18.65 -17.00
CA GLY A 513 -2.25 -18.76 -16.82
C GLY A 513 -1.76 -20.18 -16.52
N GLN A 514 -2.59 -20.99 -15.86
CA GLN A 514 -2.30 -22.37 -15.49
C GLN A 514 -3.54 -23.25 -15.73
N PRO A 515 -3.77 -23.69 -16.97
CA PRO A 515 -4.96 -24.45 -17.33
C PRO A 515 -5.13 -25.76 -16.54
N ASN A 516 -6.35 -26.00 -16.08
CA ASN A 516 -6.78 -27.24 -15.46
C ASN A 516 -8.21 -27.56 -15.93
N LYS A 517 -8.42 -28.73 -16.53
CA LYS A 517 -9.69 -29.08 -17.19
C LYS A 517 -10.90 -29.00 -16.24
N GLU A 518 -10.79 -29.56 -15.04
CA GLU A 518 -11.89 -29.54 -14.06
C GLU A 518 -12.25 -28.10 -13.65
N GLN A 519 -11.23 -27.26 -13.40
CA GLN A 519 -11.44 -25.86 -13.03
C GLN A 519 -12.02 -25.05 -14.20
N ILE A 520 -11.60 -25.34 -15.43
CA ILE A 520 -12.15 -24.73 -16.65
C ILE A 520 -13.63 -25.10 -16.82
N ASP A 521 -13.99 -26.36 -16.60
CA ASP A 521 -15.39 -26.82 -16.72
C ASP A 521 -16.29 -26.12 -15.69
N LYS A 522 -15.83 -26.02 -14.43
CA LYS A 522 -16.54 -25.27 -13.39
C LYS A 522 -16.67 -23.78 -13.75
N PHE A 523 -15.61 -23.20 -14.27
CA PHE A 523 -15.65 -21.79 -14.67
C PHE A 523 -16.58 -21.55 -15.88
N ALA A 524 -16.60 -22.46 -16.85
CA ALA A 524 -17.55 -22.44 -17.95
C ALA A 524 -18.99 -22.55 -17.44
N GLU A 525 -19.25 -23.41 -16.47
CA GLU A 525 -20.55 -23.54 -15.82
C GLU A 525 -20.97 -22.23 -15.12
N PHE A 526 -20.04 -21.56 -14.41
CA PHE A 526 -20.27 -20.23 -13.83
C PHE A 526 -20.61 -19.20 -14.92
N VAL A 527 -19.86 -19.19 -16.03
CA VAL A 527 -20.12 -18.26 -17.13
C VAL A 527 -21.51 -18.48 -17.72
N ASP A 528 -21.91 -19.71 -17.97
CA ASP A 528 -23.18 -20.04 -18.63
C ASP A 528 -24.40 -19.84 -17.70
N LYS A 529 -24.28 -20.17 -16.40
CA LYS A 529 -25.42 -20.20 -15.49
C LYS A 529 -25.54 -18.97 -14.59
N THR A 530 -24.43 -18.30 -14.30
CA THR A 530 -24.40 -17.18 -13.32
C THR A 530 -23.93 -15.88 -13.95
N LEU A 531 -22.83 -15.87 -14.68
CA LEU A 531 -22.33 -14.65 -15.29
C LEU A 531 -23.31 -14.15 -16.35
N TRP A 532 -23.63 -14.97 -17.35
CA TRP A 532 -24.60 -14.66 -18.38
C TRP A 532 -26.01 -14.93 -17.89
N GLY A 533 -26.86 -13.93 -17.91
CA GLY A 533 -28.24 -13.98 -17.46
C GLY A 533 -28.48 -13.53 -16.02
N LYS A 534 -27.48 -13.63 -15.13
CA LYS A 534 -27.61 -13.19 -13.73
C LYS A 534 -26.75 -11.96 -13.43
N ILE A 535 -25.44 -12.08 -13.43
CA ILE A 535 -24.53 -10.91 -13.25
C ILE A 535 -24.71 -9.94 -14.40
N GLN A 536 -24.72 -10.43 -15.63
CA GLN A 536 -24.98 -9.66 -16.84
C GLN A 536 -26.37 -9.96 -17.38
N TYR A 537 -27.11 -8.94 -17.84
CA TYR A 537 -28.41 -9.15 -18.49
C TYR A 537 -28.24 -9.79 -19.87
N SER A 538 -28.99 -10.89 -20.10
CA SER A 538 -28.98 -11.65 -21.37
C SER A 538 -30.11 -11.27 -22.29
N GLU A 539 -31.08 -10.45 -21.85
CA GLU A 539 -32.25 -10.09 -22.59
C GLU A 539 -32.82 -8.72 -22.21
N GLY A 540 -33.80 -8.26 -22.97
CA GLY A 540 -34.53 -7.02 -22.72
C GLY A 540 -33.69 -5.75 -22.98
N PRO A 541 -34.19 -4.58 -22.54
CA PRO A 541 -33.55 -3.28 -22.86
C PRO A 541 -32.22 -3.07 -22.16
N ARG A 542 -31.90 -3.89 -21.17
CA ARG A 542 -30.61 -3.87 -20.44
C ARG A 542 -29.64 -4.97 -20.89
N MET A 543 -29.94 -5.73 -21.95
CA MET A 543 -29.03 -6.77 -22.46
C MET A 543 -27.62 -6.26 -22.58
N TRP A 544 -26.63 -7.05 -22.15
CA TRP A 544 -25.19 -6.73 -22.00
C TRP A 544 -24.82 -5.82 -20.82
N GLY A 545 -25.80 -5.26 -20.12
CA GLY A 545 -25.57 -4.46 -18.92
C GLY A 545 -25.17 -5.32 -17.73
N VAL A 546 -24.21 -4.85 -16.93
CA VAL A 546 -23.73 -5.55 -15.74
C VAL A 546 -24.39 -4.97 -14.49
N ARG A 547 -25.05 -5.82 -13.70
CA ARG A 547 -25.67 -5.42 -12.43
C ARG A 547 -24.64 -4.97 -11.42
N LYS A 548 -25.01 -4.08 -10.53
CA LYS A 548 -24.12 -3.64 -9.43
C LYS A 548 -23.95 -4.71 -8.36
N SER A 549 -24.97 -5.58 -8.16
CA SER A 549 -24.90 -6.69 -7.21
C SER A 549 -26.03 -7.68 -7.47
N LEU A 550 -25.80 -8.96 -7.22
CA LEU A 550 -26.87 -9.96 -7.13
C LEU A 550 -27.50 -9.97 -5.73
N PHE A 551 -26.69 -9.78 -4.68
CA PHE A 551 -27.19 -9.68 -3.31
C PHE A 551 -27.66 -8.25 -3.01
N PHE A 552 -28.75 -8.12 -2.27
CA PHE A 552 -29.32 -6.84 -1.86
C PHE A 552 -29.98 -6.95 -0.48
N TYR A 553 -30.21 -5.82 0.17
CA TYR A 553 -30.95 -5.77 1.43
C TYR A 553 -32.35 -5.21 1.21
N GLU A 554 -33.33 -6.08 1.12
CA GLU A 554 -34.77 -5.77 1.00
C GLU A 554 -35.56 -6.96 1.51
N PRO A 555 -35.83 -7.06 2.84
CA PRO A 555 -36.48 -8.22 3.46
C PRO A 555 -37.83 -8.59 2.84
N ASP A 556 -38.60 -7.58 2.46
CA ASP A 556 -39.91 -7.80 1.86
C ASP A 556 -39.87 -8.43 0.45
N ALA A 557 -38.75 -8.26 -0.25
CA ALA A 557 -38.50 -8.83 -1.57
C ALA A 557 -38.00 -10.29 -1.53
N VAL A 558 -37.57 -10.76 -0.37
CA VAL A 558 -37.03 -12.12 -0.15
C VAL A 558 -37.58 -12.69 1.14
N PRO A 559 -38.90 -12.99 1.19
CA PRO A 559 -39.57 -13.53 2.37
C PRO A 559 -38.89 -14.86 2.84
N GLY A 560 -38.61 -14.98 4.10
CA GLY A 560 -38.00 -16.17 4.69
C GLY A 560 -36.47 -16.23 4.64
N PHE A 561 -35.80 -15.25 4.02
CA PHE A 561 -34.36 -15.12 4.10
C PHE A 561 -33.94 -14.36 5.37
N GLU A 562 -33.14 -15.01 6.21
CA GLU A 562 -32.65 -14.41 7.46
C GLU A 562 -31.38 -13.60 7.23
N TYR A 563 -31.49 -12.28 7.28
CA TYR A 563 -30.35 -11.41 7.21
C TYR A 563 -29.56 -11.40 8.54
N ILE A 564 -28.24 -11.42 8.45
CA ILE A 564 -27.35 -11.29 9.62
C ILE A 564 -27.62 -9.99 10.37
N GLN A 565 -27.28 -9.97 11.66
CA GLN A 565 -27.28 -8.74 12.44
C GLN A 565 -26.21 -7.80 11.89
N GLY A 566 -26.58 -6.60 11.52
CA GLY A 566 -25.67 -5.62 10.91
C GLY A 566 -26.31 -4.26 10.69
N ASN A 567 -25.49 -3.28 10.30
CA ASN A 567 -25.96 -1.94 9.96
C ASN A 567 -26.41 -1.88 8.49
N TRP A 568 -27.64 -2.32 8.22
CA TRP A 568 -28.24 -2.29 6.90
C TRP A 568 -28.75 -0.90 6.46
N ARG A 569 -28.56 0.13 7.27
CA ARG A 569 -28.90 1.53 6.94
C ARG A 569 -27.74 2.30 6.32
N GLY A 570 -26.62 1.66 6.14
CA GLY A 570 -25.44 2.26 5.50
C GLY A 570 -25.64 2.50 4.00
N TRP A 571 -24.83 3.37 3.41
CA TRP A 571 -24.82 3.64 1.96
C TRP A 571 -24.39 2.42 1.13
N THR A 572 -23.86 1.39 1.78
CA THR A 572 -23.38 0.14 1.15
C THR A 572 -24.49 -0.92 1.04
N SER A 573 -25.62 -0.73 1.74
CA SER A 573 -26.71 -1.73 1.82
C SER A 573 -27.79 -1.40 0.81
N TRP A 574 -27.49 -1.64 -0.48
CA TRP A 574 -28.42 -1.34 -1.58
C TRP A 574 -29.64 -2.24 -1.56
N ASN A 575 -30.80 -1.69 -1.90
CA ASN A 575 -32.02 -2.43 -2.16
C ASN A 575 -31.95 -3.11 -3.54
N LYS A 576 -32.98 -3.87 -3.90
CA LYS A 576 -33.05 -4.63 -5.16
C LYS A 576 -32.91 -3.71 -6.39
N GLN A 577 -33.62 -2.61 -6.44
CA GLN A 577 -33.55 -1.66 -7.57
C GLN A 577 -32.13 -1.08 -7.73
N GLN A 578 -31.50 -0.69 -6.65
CA GLN A 578 -30.14 -0.16 -6.67
C GLN A 578 -29.10 -1.22 -7.08
N SER A 579 -29.30 -2.47 -6.67
CA SER A 579 -28.42 -3.60 -6.99
C SER A 579 -28.57 -4.05 -8.45
N GLU A 580 -29.75 -3.97 -9.00
CA GLU A 580 -30.05 -4.27 -10.41
C GLU A 580 -29.64 -3.16 -11.40
N ASP A 581 -29.22 -1.99 -10.91
CA ASP A 581 -28.70 -0.90 -11.74
C ASP A 581 -27.43 -1.31 -12.48
N THR A 582 -27.25 -0.78 -13.72
CA THR A 582 -26.10 -1.08 -14.59
C THR A 582 -25.11 0.08 -14.69
N GLY A 583 -25.23 1.07 -13.82
CA GLY A 583 -24.51 2.34 -13.90
C GLY A 583 -23.10 2.35 -13.30
N ARG A 584 -22.52 1.22 -12.88
CA ARG A 584 -21.19 1.17 -12.28
C ARG A 584 -20.15 0.67 -13.28
N ALA A 585 -19.32 1.58 -13.82
CA ALA A 585 -18.33 1.26 -14.85
C ALA A 585 -17.29 0.22 -14.41
N TYR A 586 -16.88 0.22 -13.13
CA TYR A 586 -15.88 -0.70 -12.59
C TYR A 586 -16.24 -2.19 -12.72
N ASN A 587 -17.53 -2.53 -12.85
CA ASN A 587 -17.95 -3.93 -12.97
C ASN A 587 -17.75 -4.51 -14.37
N TYR A 588 -17.55 -3.68 -15.38
CA TYR A 588 -17.49 -4.13 -16.79
C TYR A 588 -16.14 -4.76 -17.16
N PRO A 589 -14.96 -4.20 -16.76
CA PRO A 589 -13.68 -4.86 -17.03
C PRO A 589 -13.64 -6.29 -16.50
N HIS A 590 -14.21 -6.53 -15.31
CA HIS A 590 -14.26 -7.86 -14.70
C HIS A 590 -14.99 -8.88 -15.58
N VAL A 591 -16.15 -8.50 -16.12
CA VAL A 591 -16.95 -9.37 -17.00
C VAL A 591 -16.23 -9.60 -18.33
N VAL A 592 -15.59 -8.55 -18.88
CA VAL A 592 -14.77 -8.67 -20.08
C VAL A 592 -13.58 -9.62 -19.85
N ALA A 593 -12.90 -9.52 -18.71
CA ALA A 593 -11.78 -10.39 -18.36
C ALA A 593 -12.19 -11.88 -18.28
N ALA A 594 -13.35 -12.16 -17.71
CA ALA A 594 -13.90 -13.53 -17.66
C ALA A 594 -14.14 -14.09 -19.07
N TYR A 595 -14.85 -13.35 -19.92
CA TYR A 595 -15.09 -13.80 -21.30
C TYR A 595 -13.81 -13.90 -22.12
N TRP A 596 -12.91 -12.92 -21.99
CA TRP A 596 -11.65 -12.90 -22.69
C TRP A 596 -10.74 -14.09 -22.29
N SER A 597 -10.66 -14.44 -21.02
CA SER A 597 -9.90 -15.61 -20.58
C SER A 597 -10.42 -16.90 -21.19
N MET A 598 -11.75 -17.08 -21.22
CA MET A 598 -12.40 -18.24 -21.82
C MET A 598 -12.24 -18.26 -23.34
N TYR A 599 -12.31 -17.10 -24.01
CA TYR A 599 -11.98 -16.98 -25.44
C TYR A 599 -10.57 -17.48 -25.71
N ARG A 600 -9.59 -17.00 -24.98
CA ARG A 600 -8.17 -17.37 -25.19
C ARG A 600 -7.94 -18.87 -24.95
N LEU A 601 -8.57 -19.44 -23.94
CA LEU A 601 -8.53 -20.88 -23.67
C LEU A 601 -9.16 -21.70 -24.79
N ALA A 602 -10.38 -21.35 -25.21
CA ALA A 602 -11.11 -22.06 -26.26
C ALA A 602 -10.40 -21.96 -27.62
N ARG A 603 -9.85 -20.79 -27.94
CA ARG A 603 -9.20 -20.50 -29.22
C ARG A 603 -7.84 -21.20 -29.38
N ASN A 604 -7.06 -21.22 -28.30
CA ASN A 604 -5.67 -21.69 -28.38
C ASN A 604 -5.48 -23.14 -27.92
N ASN A 605 -6.50 -23.73 -27.26
CA ASN A 605 -6.42 -25.09 -26.71
C ASN A 605 -7.63 -25.92 -27.17
N PRO A 606 -7.59 -26.47 -28.40
CA PRO A 606 -8.69 -27.26 -28.97
C PRO A 606 -9.14 -28.40 -28.05
N GLY A 607 -10.43 -28.46 -27.72
CA GLY A 607 -11.01 -29.51 -26.87
C GLY A 607 -10.90 -29.24 -25.37
N LEU A 608 -10.20 -28.20 -24.92
CA LEU A 608 -10.08 -27.85 -23.51
C LEU A 608 -11.34 -27.18 -22.97
N VAL A 609 -11.94 -26.30 -23.77
CA VAL A 609 -13.24 -25.66 -23.50
C VAL A 609 -14.27 -26.27 -24.43
N THR A 610 -15.33 -26.86 -23.86
CA THR A 610 -16.36 -27.57 -24.62
C THR A 610 -17.76 -26.96 -24.50
N ALA A 611 -17.98 -26.03 -23.55
CA ALA A 611 -19.28 -25.42 -23.29
C ALA A 611 -19.74 -24.50 -24.43
N GLN A 612 -18.88 -23.59 -24.85
CA GLN A 612 -19.15 -22.63 -25.92
C GLN A 612 -17.97 -22.58 -26.90
N LYS A 613 -18.23 -22.10 -28.12
CA LYS A 613 -17.18 -21.81 -29.09
C LYS A 613 -16.44 -20.53 -28.71
N TRP A 614 -15.19 -20.39 -29.15
CA TRP A 614 -14.37 -19.21 -28.86
C TRP A 614 -14.99 -17.92 -29.38
N GLU A 615 -15.71 -17.94 -30.51
CA GLU A 615 -16.39 -16.80 -31.10
C GLU A 615 -17.50 -16.25 -30.15
N TRP A 616 -18.19 -17.15 -29.45
CA TRP A 616 -19.21 -16.77 -28.48
C TRP A 616 -18.63 -15.94 -27.35
N TYR A 617 -17.50 -16.38 -26.77
CA TYR A 617 -16.83 -15.64 -25.69
C TYR A 617 -16.30 -14.29 -26.16
N LEU A 618 -15.67 -14.23 -27.37
CA LEU A 618 -15.14 -12.99 -27.92
C LEU A 618 -16.27 -11.98 -28.21
N ASP A 619 -17.40 -12.46 -28.73
CA ASP A 619 -18.59 -11.63 -28.99
C ASP A 619 -19.16 -11.06 -27.70
N HIS A 620 -19.22 -11.86 -26.61
CA HIS A 620 -19.72 -11.41 -25.31
C HIS A 620 -18.79 -10.37 -24.68
N ALA A 621 -17.48 -10.55 -24.77
CA ALA A 621 -16.49 -9.57 -24.34
C ALA A 621 -16.70 -8.23 -25.10
N PHE A 622 -16.82 -8.29 -26.42
CA PHE A 622 -17.04 -7.11 -27.28
C PHE A 622 -18.35 -6.39 -26.93
N ASN A 623 -19.48 -7.11 -26.86
CA ASN A 623 -20.79 -6.51 -26.58
C ASN A 623 -20.87 -5.92 -25.16
N THR A 624 -20.12 -6.45 -24.22
CA THR A 624 -19.98 -5.86 -22.87
C THR A 624 -19.31 -4.48 -22.94
N VAL A 625 -18.19 -4.35 -23.70
CA VAL A 625 -17.54 -3.06 -23.94
C VAL A 625 -18.46 -2.12 -24.72
N LYS A 626 -19.16 -2.65 -25.74
CA LYS A 626 -20.12 -1.87 -26.54
C LYS A 626 -21.26 -1.32 -25.68
N PHE A 627 -21.76 -2.09 -24.71
CA PHE A 627 -22.77 -1.62 -23.77
C PHE A 627 -22.22 -0.51 -22.87
N LEU A 628 -21.03 -0.73 -22.29
CA LEU A 628 -20.35 0.25 -21.42
C LEU A 628 -20.17 1.58 -22.13
N THR A 629 -19.70 1.55 -23.37
CA THR A 629 -19.31 2.73 -24.15
C THR A 629 -20.39 3.21 -25.11
N GLY A 630 -21.45 2.44 -25.33
CA GLY A 630 -22.53 2.71 -26.27
C GLY A 630 -23.46 3.81 -25.82
N GLY A 631 -23.93 4.64 -26.81
CA GLY A 631 -24.81 5.76 -26.53
C GLY A 631 -24.06 7.02 -26.11
N PHE A 632 -22.91 7.28 -26.70
CA PHE A 632 -22.23 8.57 -26.60
C PHE A 632 -23.13 9.72 -27.04
N ASN A 633 -23.78 10.37 -26.10
CA ASN A 633 -24.21 11.75 -26.27
C ASN A 633 -22.92 12.63 -26.20
N ALA A 634 -22.99 13.87 -26.67
CA ALA A 634 -21.87 14.81 -26.76
C ALA A 634 -21.00 15.00 -25.48
N GLY A 635 -21.26 14.27 -24.42
CA GLY A 635 -20.54 14.24 -23.15
C GLY A 635 -19.77 12.95 -22.83
N GLY A 636 -19.63 12.01 -23.77
CA GLY A 636 -18.58 10.96 -23.68
C GLY A 636 -18.95 9.63 -23.03
N GLY A 637 -20.20 9.34 -22.70
CA GLY A 637 -20.58 8.04 -22.14
C GLY A 637 -22.05 7.74 -22.19
N ARG A 638 -22.43 6.48 -22.01
CA ARG A 638 -23.82 6.06 -21.89
C ARG A 638 -24.48 6.79 -20.71
N ARG A 639 -25.65 7.38 -20.94
CA ARG A 639 -26.39 8.04 -19.88
C ARG A 639 -26.69 7.05 -18.76
N GLY A 640 -26.17 7.31 -17.55
CA GLY A 640 -26.37 6.49 -16.37
C GLY A 640 -25.21 5.58 -15.95
N VAL A 641 -24.12 5.47 -16.72
CA VAL A 641 -22.88 4.78 -16.26
C VAL A 641 -21.94 5.80 -15.65
N GLY A 642 -21.75 5.70 -14.34
CA GLY A 642 -20.80 6.55 -13.59
C GLY A 642 -19.35 6.08 -13.70
N TYR A 643 -18.41 6.98 -13.50
CA TYR A 643 -16.95 6.75 -13.47
C TYR A 643 -16.32 6.33 -14.81
N LEU A 644 -17.03 6.35 -15.92
CA LEU A 644 -16.49 5.97 -17.23
C LEU A 644 -15.35 6.91 -17.71
N ASN A 645 -15.29 8.12 -17.17
CA ASN A 645 -14.28 9.12 -17.54
C ASN A 645 -12.96 8.99 -16.75
N THR A 646 -12.93 8.18 -15.73
CA THR A 646 -11.72 7.83 -14.98
C THR A 646 -11.15 6.52 -15.48
N GLY A 647 -9.89 6.19 -15.10
CA GLY A 647 -9.36 4.84 -15.30
C GLY A 647 -10.18 3.83 -14.50
N LEU A 648 -10.36 2.65 -15.05
CA LEU A 648 -11.07 1.55 -14.43
C LEU A 648 -10.08 0.48 -13.98
N MET A 649 -10.32 -0.15 -12.84
CA MET A 649 -9.56 -1.31 -12.39
C MET A 649 -9.59 -2.39 -13.46
N GLU A 650 -8.43 -2.94 -13.81
CA GLU A 650 -8.25 -3.99 -14.84
C GLU A 650 -8.69 -3.53 -16.24
N GLY A 651 -8.70 -2.22 -16.51
CA GLY A 651 -9.15 -1.67 -17.78
C GLY A 651 -8.19 -1.89 -18.94
N ASP A 652 -6.95 -2.34 -18.69
CA ASP A 652 -6.01 -2.80 -19.71
C ASP A 652 -6.55 -4.03 -20.48
N ILE A 653 -7.50 -4.78 -19.90
CA ILE A 653 -8.19 -5.88 -20.59
C ILE A 653 -8.83 -5.44 -21.91
N PHE A 654 -9.24 -4.17 -22.01
CA PHE A 654 -9.82 -3.63 -23.23
C PHE A 654 -8.80 -3.49 -24.37
N VAL A 655 -7.51 -3.24 -24.03
CA VAL A 655 -6.41 -3.25 -25.01
C VAL A 655 -6.21 -4.68 -25.53
N MET A 656 -6.20 -5.65 -24.63
CA MET A 656 -6.05 -7.07 -24.98
C MET A 656 -7.20 -7.55 -25.87
N LEU A 657 -8.43 -7.16 -25.53
CA LEU A 657 -9.60 -7.45 -26.37
C LEU A 657 -9.47 -6.85 -27.77
N LEU A 658 -9.07 -5.57 -27.86
CA LEU A 658 -8.88 -4.88 -29.14
C LEU A 658 -7.84 -5.61 -30.03
N GLU A 659 -6.70 -5.99 -29.45
CA GLU A 659 -5.66 -6.73 -30.17
C GLU A 659 -6.15 -8.08 -30.67
N ASP A 660 -6.97 -8.79 -29.89
CA ASP A 660 -7.54 -10.06 -30.27
C ASP A 660 -8.63 -9.93 -31.33
N LEU A 661 -9.49 -8.92 -31.24
CA LEU A 661 -10.45 -8.60 -32.32
C LEU A 661 -9.74 -8.31 -33.65
N LYS A 662 -8.65 -7.57 -33.62
CA LYS A 662 -7.80 -7.33 -34.81
C LYS A 662 -7.18 -8.62 -35.33
N ARG A 663 -6.70 -9.49 -34.45
CA ARG A 663 -6.07 -10.80 -34.80
C ARG A 663 -7.07 -11.74 -35.45
N GLU A 664 -8.29 -11.80 -34.94
CA GLU A 664 -9.35 -12.66 -35.49
C GLU A 664 -10.03 -12.05 -36.72
N GLY A 665 -9.64 -10.84 -37.14
CA GLY A 665 -10.18 -10.18 -38.35
C GLY A 665 -11.56 -9.56 -38.13
N TRP A 666 -11.98 -9.34 -36.90
CA TRP A 666 -13.27 -8.70 -36.52
C TRP A 666 -13.13 -7.18 -36.63
N LYS A 667 -12.97 -6.71 -37.86
CA LYS A 667 -12.59 -5.32 -38.14
C LYS A 667 -13.57 -4.28 -37.59
N GLU A 668 -14.88 -4.48 -37.82
CA GLU A 668 -15.90 -3.52 -37.38
C GLU A 668 -15.91 -3.39 -35.85
N GLN A 669 -15.76 -4.51 -35.14
CA GLN A 669 -15.72 -4.56 -33.68
C GLN A 669 -14.44 -3.91 -33.14
N ALA A 670 -13.31 -4.18 -33.79
CA ALA A 670 -12.02 -3.57 -33.43
C ALA A 670 -12.05 -2.06 -33.63
N ASP A 671 -12.53 -1.58 -34.78
CA ASP A 671 -12.67 -0.14 -35.10
C ASP A 671 -13.60 0.56 -34.07
N TYR A 672 -14.66 -0.12 -33.65
CA TYR A 672 -15.56 0.39 -32.61
C TYR A 672 -14.85 0.58 -31.27
N VAL A 673 -14.19 -0.46 -30.76
CA VAL A 673 -13.46 -0.44 -29.46
C VAL A 673 -12.37 0.63 -29.50
N GLU A 674 -11.55 0.64 -30.56
CA GLU A 674 -10.45 1.60 -30.72
C GLU A 674 -10.96 3.04 -30.72
N THR A 675 -12.07 3.31 -31.44
CA THR A 675 -12.71 4.64 -31.47
C THR A 675 -13.24 5.06 -30.10
N ALA A 676 -13.88 4.15 -29.38
CA ALA A 676 -14.44 4.41 -28.06
C ALA A 676 -13.35 4.73 -27.05
N MET A 677 -12.27 3.94 -27.06
CA MET A 677 -11.15 4.14 -26.12
C MET A 677 -10.26 5.34 -26.50
N LYS A 678 -10.17 5.66 -27.80
CA LYS A 678 -9.50 6.89 -28.26
C LYS A 678 -10.11 8.14 -27.63
N ARG A 679 -11.44 8.21 -27.56
CA ARG A 679 -12.15 9.34 -26.93
C ARG A 679 -11.81 9.49 -25.44
N ARG A 680 -11.68 8.37 -24.72
CA ARG A 680 -11.26 8.37 -23.31
C ARG A 680 -9.81 8.85 -23.18
N ALA A 681 -8.92 8.30 -23.99
CA ALA A 681 -7.50 8.68 -24.02
C ALA A 681 -7.30 10.16 -24.40
N ASP A 682 -8.07 10.69 -25.37
CA ASP A 682 -8.03 12.10 -25.76
C ASP A 682 -8.41 13.02 -24.59
N ARG A 683 -9.43 12.63 -23.81
CA ARG A 683 -9.80 13.34 -22.59
C ARG A 683 -8.63 13.34 -21.59
N TRP A 684 -8.07 12.19 -21.29
CA TRP A 684 -6.94 12.05 -20.34
C TRP A 684 -5.71 12.83 -20.81
N ASN A 685 -5.47 12.90 -22.10
CA ASN A 685 -4.39 13.69 -22.65
C ASN A 685 -4.54 15.20 -22.39
N GLY A 686 -5.76 15.68 -22.20
CA GLY A 686 -6.08 17.07 -21.84
C GLY A 686 -6.00 17.36 -20.33
N GLU A 687 -5.84 16.36 -19.46
CA GLU A 687 -5.84 16.52 -18.01
C GLU A 687 -4.40 16.55 -17.45
N ALA A 688 -4.16 17.33 -16.39
CA ALA A 688 -2.85 17.37 -15.74
C ALA A 688 -2.51 16.01 -15.11
N TYR A 689 -3.49 15.45 -14.39
CA TYR A 689 -3.43 14.13 -13.75
C TYR A 689 -4.58 13.30 -14.28
N PRO A 690 -4.35 12.42 -15.27
CA PRO A 690 -5.43 11.75 -16.04
C PRO A 690 -5.95 10.48 -15.38
N PHE A 691 -5.79 10.30 -14.12
CA PHE A 691 -6.19 9.13 -13.37
C PHE A 691 -7.08 9.53 -12.18
N GLY A 692 -7.25 8.66 -11.26
CA GLY A 692 -8.14 8.78 -10.15
C GLY A 692 -9.30 7.80 -10.30
N SER A 693 -10.14 7.79 -9.31
CA SER A 693 -11.35 7.00 -9.32
C SER A 693 -12.49 7.78 -8.65
N GLU A 694 -13.21 7.16 -7.76
CA GLU A 694 -14.18 7.85 -6.91
C GLU A 694 -13.55 8.90 -5.99
N MET A 695 -12.23 8.79 -5.73
CA MET A 695 -11.48 9.61 -4.79
C MET A 695 -10.19 10.12 -5.42
N ALA A 696 -9.84 11.36 -5.11
CA ALA A 696 -8.69 12.07 -5.67
C ALA A 696 -7.32 11.39 -5.44
N TRP A 697 -7.23 10.49 -4.48
CA TRP A 697 -6.01 9.82 -4.07
C TRP A 697 -6.00 8.32 -4.41
N ASP A 698 -7.09 7.79 -4.95
CA ASP A 698 -7.20 6.38 -5.27
C ASP A 698 -6.37 6.03 -6.51
N SER A 699 -5.60 4.99 -6.41
CA SER A 699 -4.65 4.55 -7.43
C SER A 699 -5.13 3.34 -8.23
N THR A 700 -6.44 3.17 -8.37
CA THR A 700 -7.01 2.02 -9.08
C THR A 700 -7.27 2.27 -10.57
N GLY A 701 -7.03 3.48 -11.07
CA GLY A 701 -7.25 3.85 -12.47
C GLY A 701 -6.00 4.06 -13.31
N GLN A 702 -4.81 4.13 -12.69
CA GLN A 702 -3.56 4.44 -13.39
C GLN A 702 -3.19 3.38 -14.42
N GLU A 703 -3.47 2.14 -14.15
CA GLU A 703 -3.14 1.02 -15.04
C GLU A 703 -3.83 1.17 -16.40
N GLU A 704 -5.14 1.38 -16.45
CA GLU A 704 -5.87 1.57 -17.71
C GLU A 704 -5.42 2.84 -18.44
N VAL A 705 -5.24 3.94 -17.69
CA VAL A 705 -4.77 5.21 -18.25
C VAL A 705 -3.38 5.04 -18.87
N TYR A 706 -2.45 4.37 -18.18
CA TYR A 706 -1.12 4.08 -18.72
C TYR A 706 -1.22 3.23 -20.00
N ALA A 707 -2.04 2.18 -20.00
CA ALA A 707 -2.19 1.28 -21.15
C ALA A 707 -2.68 2.03 -22.40
N TRP A 708 -3.75 2.82 -22.29
CA TRP A 708 -4.30 3.54 -23.44
C TRP A 708 -3.49 4.76 -23.86
N THR A 709 -2.89 5.49 -22.93
CA THR A 709 -2.01 6.61 -23.28
C THR A 709 -0.75 6.12 -24.00
N THR A 710 -0.21 4.98 -23.60
CA THR A 710 0.88 4.30 -24.31
C THR A 710 0.44 3.82 -25.69
N TYR A 711 -0.73 3.19 -25.77
CA TYR A 711 -1.27 2.68 -27.05
C TYR A 711 -1.45 3.79 -28.10
N PHE A 712 -1.96 4.98 -27.68
CA PHE A 712 -2.18 6.11 -28.59
C PHE A 712 -0.98 7.06 -28.69
N ASN A 713 0.19 6.71 -28.16
CA ASN A 713 1.42 7.50 -28.16
C ASN A 713 1.31 8.85 -27.43
N TYR A 714 0.49 8.92 -26.38
CA TYR A 714 0.44 10.05 -25.44
C TYR A 714 1.49 9.85 -24.34
N ASN A 715 2.77 9.80 -24.74
CA ASN A 715 3.87 9.38 -23.87
C ASN A 715 4.02 10.24 -22.63
N ASP A 716 3.80 11.56 -22.72
CA ASP A 716 3.86 12.44 -21.56
C ASP A 716 2.85 12.05 -20.47
N LYS A 717 1.66 11.60 -20.88
CA LYS A 717 0.62 11.16 -19.94
C LYS A 717 0.86 9.76 -19.40
N ALA A 718 1.45 8.89 -20.19
CA ALA A 718 1.91 7.59 -19.73
C ALA A 718 2.99 7.76 -18.63
N VAL A 719 3.93 8.71 -18.80
CA VAL A 719 4.94 9.04 -17.80
C VAL A 719 4.28 9.57 -16.52
N VAL A 720 3.34 10.54 -16.63
CA VAL A 720 2.61 11.08 -15.45
C VAL A 720 1.90 9.96 -14.67
N SER A 721 1.29 8.99 -15.37
CA SER A 721 0.62 7.86 -14.74
C SER A 721 1.61 6.92 -14.03
N LEU A 722 2.73 6.62 -14.68
CA LEU A 722 3.79 5.78 -14.11
C LEU A 722 4.45 6.44 -12.90
N ASP A 723 4.79 7.74 -12.98
CA ASP A 723 5.39 8.49 -11.88
C ASP A 723 4.46 8.50 -10.65
N SER A 724 3.16 8.68 -10.85
CA SER A 724 2.17 8.59 -9.78
C SER A 724 2.20 7.22 -9.09
N ILE A 725 2.33 6.13 -9.85
CA ILE A 725 2.49 4.77 -9.28
C ILE A 725 3.77 4.68 -8.46
N LEU A 726 4.90 5.19 -8.97
CA LEU A 726 6.18 5.18 -8.27
C LEU A 726 6.12 6.00 -6.97
N GLY A 727 5.23 6.98 -6.88
CA GLY A 727 5.02 7.80 -5.69
C GLY A 727 4.58 7.02 -4.46
N TYR A 728 3.95 5.86 -4.62
CA TYR A 728 3.47 5.02 -3.50
C TYR A 728 3.88 3.55 -3.60
N MET A 729 4.79 3.20 -4.50
CA MET A 729 5.41 1.88 -4.60
C MET A 729 6.90 1.96 -4.26
N PRO A 730 7.29 1.95 -2.97
CA PRO A 730 8.69 2.10 -2.58
C PRO A 730 9.50 0.84 -2.85
N THR A 731 10.84 0.99 -2.93
CA THR A 731 11.81 -0.10 -3.07
C THR A 731 12.57 -0.41 -1.77
N VAL A 732 12.06 0.06 -0.62
CA VAL A 732 12.74 -0.15 0.67
C VAL A 732 12.96 -1.64 0.97
N PRO A 733 13.99 -2.03 1.75
CA PRO A 733 14.35 -3.43 2.01
C PRO A 733 13.37 -4.17 2.91
N HIS A 734 12.15 -4.35 2.43
CA HIS A 734 11.05 -4.96 3.16
C HIS A 734 10.07 -5.63 2.19
N TRP A 735 9.49 -6.78 2.58
CA TRP A 735 8.52 -7.50 1.77
C TRP A 735 7.11 -6.87 1.77
N GLY A 736 6.73 -6.21 2.86
CA GLY A 736 5.38 -5.76 3.11
C GLY A 736 5.11 -4.34 2.63
N TYR A 737 4.92 -4.15 1.33
CA TYR A 737 4.53 -2.86 0.79
C TYR A 737 3.11 -2.84 0.34
N ASN A 738 2.54 -1.65 0.46
CA ASN A 738 1.28 -1.33 -0.10
C ASN A 738 1.49 -0.47 -1.36
N GLY A 739 1.26 -1.05 -2.51
CA GLY A 739 1.38 -0.40 -3.81
C GLY A 739 0.14 0.39 -4.21
N ASN A 740 -0.61 0.92 -3.23
CA ASN A 740 -1.83 1.66 -3.44
C ASN A 740 -1.92 2.84 -2.48
N ALA A 741 -2.51 3.95 -2.91
CA ALA A 741 -2.75 5.10 -2.06
C ALA A 741 -3.76 4.84 -0.93
N ARG A 742 -4.50 3.75 -0.98
CA ARG A 742 -5.41 3.29 0.10
C ARG A 742 -4.72 2.60 1.27
N ARG A 743 -3.43 2.69 1.40
CA ARG A 743 -2.67 1.95 2.39
C ARG A 743 -3.04 2.24 3.85
N TYR A 744 -3.78 3.29 4.14
CA TYR A 744 -4.37 3.51 5.46
C TYR A 744 -5.34 2.38 5.88
N TRP A 745 -5.91 1.61 4.96
CA TRP A 745 -6.69 0.42 5.25
C TRP A 745 -5.83 -0.76 5.71
N ASP A 746 -4.64 -0.84 5.16
CA ASP A 746 -3.80 -2.02 5.18
C ASP A 746 -2.53 -1.81 5.99
N PHE A 747 -2.16 -0.54 6.19
CA PHE A 747 -0.97 -0.17 6.93
C PHE A 747 -1.26 -0.12 8.42
N PHE A 748 -0.96 -1.24 9.08
CA PHE A 748 -1.18 -1.39 10.51
C PHE A 748 0.08 -1.94 11.15
N TYR A 749 0.82 -1.10 11.88
CA TYR A 749 1.93 -1.54 12.69
C TYR A 749 1.70 -1.12 14.13
N GLY A 750 1.67 -2.10 15.04
CA GLY A 750 1.37 -1.91 16.44
C GLY A 750 0.04 -2.58 16.81
N ALA A 751 -0.11 -2.91 18.10
CA ALA A 751 -1.30 -3.55 18.61
C ALA A 751 -2.44 -2.53 18.73
N ALA A 752 -3.49 -2.72 17.96
CA ALA A 752 -4.79 -2.23 18.36
C ALA A 752 -5.52 -3.37 19.09
N PRO A 753 -6.39 -3.09 20.08
CA PRO A 753 -7.18 -4.11 20.73
C PRO A 753 -7.94 -4.95 19.70
N GLY A 754 -7.64 -6.24 19.61
CA GLY A 754 -8.23 -7.17 18.65
C GLY A 754 -7.76 -6.99 17.20
N GLY A 755 -6.77 -6.14 16.92
CA GLY A 755 -6.21 -5.88 15.60
C GLY A 755 -4.96 -6.69 15.28
N THR A 756 -4.52 -6.59 14.04
CA THR A 756 -3.22 -7.08 13.59
C THR A 756 -2.15 -6.03 13.86
N THR A 757 -0.94 -6.48 14.12
CA THR A 757 0.22 -5.63 14.33
C THR A 757 1.12 -5.61 13.12
N GLU A 758 0.70 -6.25 12.04
CA GLU A 758 1.45 -6.35 10.81
C GLU A 758 0.97 -5.37 9.77
N ARG A 759 1.92 -4.90 8.99
CA ARG A 759 1.63 -4.19 7.76
C ARG A 759 1.00 -5.17 6.78
N GLN A 760 -0.12 -4.78 6.21
CA GLN A 760 -0.82 -5.55 5.18
C GLN A 760 -0.51 -4.96 3.81
N ILE A 761 -0.53 -5.83 2.80
CA ILE A 761 -0.44 -5.41 1.41
C ILE A 761 -1.87 -5.24 0.89
N HIS A 762 -2.13 -4.10 0.27
CA HIS A 762 -3.39 -3.91 -0.46
C HIS A 762 -3.28 -4.66 -1.80
N HIS A 763 -3.60 -5.95 -1.76
CA HIS A 763 -3.24 -6.92 -2.80
C HIS A 763 -3.71 -6.50 -4.20
N TYR A 764 -4.99 -6.19 -4.44
CA TYR A 764 -5.43 -5.82 -5.78
C TYR A 764 -4.77 -4.52 -6.26
N GLY A 765 -4.65 -3.50 -5.41
CA GLY A 765 -3.99 -2.26 -5.77
C GLY A 765 -2.51 -2.44 -6.09
N SER A 766 -1.80 -3.26 -5.30
CA SER A 766 -0.39 -3.57 -5.55
C SER A 766 -0.20 -4.33 -6.87
N GLY A 767 -1.06 -5.33 -7.14
CA GLY A 767 -1.01 -6.11 -8.37
C GLY A 767 -1.31 -5.28 -9.62
N ILE A 768 -2.38 -4.48 -9.60
CA ILE A 768 -2.77 -3.60 -10.72
C ILE A 768 -1.66 -2.59 -11.03
N ASN A 769 -1.10 -1.93 -10.00
CA ASN A 769 -0.07 -0.92 -10.19
C ASN A 769 1.30 -1.51 -10.58
N ALA A 770 1.53 -2.80 -10.37
CA ALA A 770 2.70 -3.49 -10.88
C ALA A 770 2.68 -3.66 -12.41
N ILE A 771 1.50 -3.71 -13.04
CA ILE A 771 1.34 -3.93 -14.49
C ILE A 771 2.05 -2.83 -15.30
N PRO A 772 1.82 -1.52 -15.09
CA PRO A 772 2.54 -0.46 -15.81
C PRO A 772 4.05 -0.50 -15.58
N ALA A 773 4.51 -0.76 -14.35
CA ALA A 773 5.93 -0.85 -14.03
C ALA A 773 6.60 -1.99 -14.82
N LEU A 774 5.97 -3.17 -14.87
CA LEU A 774 6.47 -4.32 -15.64
C LEU A 774 6.35 -4.10 -17.15
N ALA A 775 5.31 -3.41 -17.63
CA ALA A 775 5.17 -3.04 -19.03
C ALA A 775 6.30 -2.11 -19.48
N GLN A 776 6.62 -1.11 -18.67
CA GLN A 776 7.75 -0.21 -18.92
C GLN A 776 9.10 -0.94 -18.83
N PHE A 777 9.29 -1.82 -17.82
CA PHE A 777 10.49 -2.64 -17.71
C PHE A 777 10.75 -3.49 -18.95
N ARG A 778 9.73 -4.07 -19.57
CA ARG A 778 9.88 -4.85 -20.81
C ARG A 778 10.37 -4.02 -21.99
N GLN A 779 10.07 -2.72 -22.01
CA GLN A 779 10.59 -1.81 -23.02
C GLN A 779 12.04 -1.40 -22.69
N HIS A 780 12.39 -1.39 -21.40
CA HIS A 780 13.70 -1.00 -20.86
C HIS A 780 14.19 -2.05 -19.85
N PRO A 781 14.64 -3.24 -20.32
CA PRO A 781 14.96 -4.38 -19.46
C PRO A 781 16.25 -4.21 -18.62
N ASP A 782 16.97 -3.15 -18.81
CA ASP A 782 18.11 -2.69 -18.00
C ASP A 782 17.67 -1.85 -16.79
N ASP A 783 16.41 -1.39 -16.73
CA ASP A 783 15.87 -0.62 -15.61
C ASP A 783 15.42 -1.53 -14.45
N LEU A 784 16.38 -2.01 -13.66
CA LEU A 784 16.13 -2.90 -12.52
C LEU A 784 15.27 -2.26 -11.42
N TYR A 785 15.17 -0.92 -11.39
CA TYR A 785 14.26 -0.24 -10.46
C TYR A 785 12.80 -0.60 -10.75
N LEU A 786 12.40 -0.58 -12.02
CA LEU A 786 11.05 -0.97 -12.46
C LEU A 786 10.78 -2.46 -12.23
N LEU A 787 11.79 -3.32 -12.42
CA LEU A 787 11.68 -4.75 -12.08
C LEU A 787 11.36 -4.93 -10.59
N ARG A 788 12.08 -4.25 -9.70
CA ARG A 788 11.87 -4.34 -8.24
C ARG A 788 10.48 -3.87 -7.84
N ILE A 789 10.01 -2.76 -8.40
CA ILE A 789 8.66 -2.24 -8.19
C ILE A 789 7.61 -3.26 -8.64
N GLY A 790 7.70 -3.70 -9.88
CA GLY A 790 6.74 -4.65 -10.45
C GLY A 790 6.74 -6.00 -9.75
N TYR A 791 7.91 -6.53 -9.43
CA TYR A 791 8.06 -7.76 -8.67
C TYR A 791 7.44 -7.63 -7.26
N GLY A 792 7.76 -6.55 -6.54
CA GLY A 792 7.25 -6.32 -5.19
C GLY A 792 5.72 -6.21 -5.16
N GLY A 793 5.13 -5.50 -6.13
CA GLY A 793 3.68 -5.39 -6.26
C GLY A 793 3.01 -6.72 -6.61
N THR A 794 3.55 -7.45 -7.58
CA THR A 794 2.98 -8.74 -8.03
C THR A 794 3.12 -9.83 -6.97
N MET A 795 4.29 -9.96 -6.36
CA MET A 795 4.53 -11.02 -5.37
C MET A 795 3.89 -10.70 -4.01
N GLY A 796 3.65 -9.43 -3.71
CA GLY A 796 2.93 -9.01 -2.51
C GLY A 796 1.42 -9.24 -2.63
N ALA A 797 0.87 -9.10 -3.82
CA ALA A 797 -0.53 -9.40 -4.09
C ALA A 797 -0.82 -10.90 -4.02
#